data_1dcab00a4e1022a82d296fc79ec38121
#
_entry.id   1dcab00a4e1022a82d296fc79ec38121
#
_cell.length_a   1.000
_cell.length_b   1.000
_cell.length_c   1.000
_cell.angle_alpha   90.00
_cell.angle_beta   90.00
_cell.angle_gamma   90.00
#
_symmetry.space_group_name_H-M   'P 1'
#
loop_
_entity.id
_entity.type
_entity.pdbx_description
1 polymer ?
#
loop_
_entity_poly.entity_id
_entity_poly.type
_entity_poly.pdbx_seq_one_letter_code
_entity_poly.pdbx_strand_id
1 'polypeptide(L)'
;MPVELIWDGKYDAQGKRVQPVRLALPFQTIETINESSQQRQQMLDMFSGGKETDWRNRLIWGDKKYVLPSLMEEFRGKVDLIYIDPPFATGADFSFTAQVPEDETGSATTFVKQPSILEQKAYRDTWGRGLDGYLQWFYETTQLLKDLLSDKGSVYVHIDDHVSHYVKAILDEVFGVENFVNEIIWKRASTVKGNVGQGVKFWDRNTESILFYSNGGKHIFNNQFTEYENNYLEKFYKYKDNSGRVYRLISMIGPGGESKGNPTYEIMGVKKSWRYSRKKMAEFIEEGLIVQTSPGAVPQKKQFLDEGKGVSVQTLWDDIEAISPTSLERANYPTQKPEALLERIIKASSNPGDLVLDCFCGSGTTAAVAEKLGRRWITCDLGRFAIHTARKRLLSIDNVKPFVVQNLGKYERQAWQAAEWDDQAAGRAREAAYREFILRLYGAQTLPGGTWTHGLKAGRLVHVGAVDAPVTVGDLKAIVREVFVRAGAEGAAASADVLGWDFAFELNETGLNMAREAGVDIKFRKIPREVLEKKAVDAGDIRFFELGALSVGQAVQGQRLTLTLQDFLMPQDDIPADIQRSITHWSQLVDYWAVDWDFRGDTFHNQWQAYRTRKASKLELSARHEYPARGRYTVLVKVIDLLGNDTTKTLSVEVI
;
A
#
# COMPACT_ATOMS: atom_id res chain seq x y z
N MET A 1 33.30 -12.96 17.92
CA MET A 1 31.90 -12.73 18.36
C MET A 1 31.25 -11.84 17.31
N PRO A 2 30.03 -12.09 16.89
CA PRO A 2 29.33 -11.18 15.98
C PRO A 2 29.15 -9.83 16.68
N VAL A 3 29.20 -8.75 15.90
CA VAL A 3 28.86 -7.40 16.38
C VAL A 3 27.37 -7.38 16.62
N GLU A 4 26.94 -6.87 17.76
CA GLU A 4 25.54 -6.78 18.13
C GLU A 4 25.22 -5.32 18.55
N LEU A 5 24.13 -4.79 18.00
CA LEU A 5 23.56 -3.53 18.43
C LEU A 5 22.57 -3.78 19.58
N ILE A 6 22.76 -3.11 20.71
CA ILE A 6 21.90 -3.24 21.90
C ILE A 6 21.12 -1.94 22.09
N TRP A 7 19.80 -2.06 22.34
CA TRP A 7 18.89 -0.96 22.68
C TRP A 7 17.94 -1.37 23.81
N ASP A 8 17.28 -0.40 24.43
CA ASP A 8 16.32 -0.69 25.49
C ASP A 8 15.08 -1.39 24.94
N GLY A 9 14.75 -2.56 25.51
CA GLY A 9 13.65 -3.42 25.09
C GLY A 9 14.03 -4.54 24.12
N LYS A 10 15.31 -4.68 23.69
CA LYS A 10 15.77 -5.81 22.89
C LYS A 10 15.70 -7.13 23.64
N TYR A 11 15.95 -7.07 24.92
CA TYR A 11 15.90 -8.22 25.83
C TYR A 11 14.84 -8.00 26.90
N ASP A 12 14.15 -9.06 27.28
CA ASP A 12 13.22 -9.07 28.42
C ASP A 12 13.96 -9.09 29.75
N ALA A 13 13.22 -9.04 30.86
CA ALA A 13 13.78 -9.05 32.21
C ALA A 13 14.55 -10.34 32.55
N GLN A 14 14.38 -11.40 31.77
CA GLN A 14 15.08 -12.68 31.90
C GLN A 14 16.30 -12.77 30.96
N GLY A 15 16.64 -11.71 30.24
CA GLY A 15 17.76 -11.67 29.29
C GLY A 15 17.51 -12.42 28.00
N LYS A 16 16.25 -12.75 27.67
CA LYS A 16 15.86 -13.40 26.42
C LYS A 16 15.48 -12.31 25.39
N ARG A 17 15.89 -12.51 24.13
CA ARG A 17 15.51 -11.60 23.03
C ARG A 17 13.99 -11.56 22.85
N VAL A 18 13.43 -10.37 22.84
CA VAL A 18 12.01 -10.13 22.55
C VAL A 18 11.73 -10.58 21.12
N GLN A 19 10.69 -11.38 20.96
CA GLN A 19 10.27 -11.91 19.67
C GLN A 19 9.07 -11.14 19.13
N PRO A 20 8.90 -11.05 17.80
CA PRO A 20 7.70 -10.44 17.21
C PRO A 20 6.46 -11.24 17.60
N VAL A 21 5.34 -10.53 17.65
CA VAL A 21 4.02 -11.17 17.78
C VAL A 21 3.79 -12.08 16.58
N ARG A 22 3.46 -13.35 16.82
CA ARG A 22 3.21 -14.37 15.78
C ARG A 22 1.76 -14.84 15.79
N LEU A 23 0.84 -13.91 16.06
CA LEU A 23 -0.59 -14.18 16.02
C LEU A 23 -1.09 -14.09 14.59
N ALA A 24 -1.43 -15.21 14.00
CA ALA A 24 -2.10 -15.26 12.70
C ALA A 24 -3.60 -15.04 12.86
N LEU A 25 -4.15 -14.11 12.11
CA LEU A 25 -5.55 -13.77 12.09
C LEU A 25 -6.11 -13.98 10.69
N PRO A 26 -7.35 -14.47 10.51
CA PRO A 26 -7.95 -14.65 9.20
C PRO A 26 -8.16 -13.30 8.49
N PHE A 27 -7.88 -13.26 7.19
CA PHE A 27 -8.19 -12.11 6.34
C PHE A 27 -9.68 -12.08 5.99
N GLN A 28 -10.27 -10.87 6.04
CA GLN A 28 -11.59 -10.59 5.49
C GLN A 28 -11.42 -9.89 4.14
N THR A 29 -11.97 -10.48 3.08
CA THR A 29 -12.06 -9.81 1.78
C THR A 29 -13.24 -8.85 1.82
N ILE A 30 -12.95 -7.56 1.76
CA ILE A 30 -13.97 -6.51 1.79
C ILE A 30 -14.39 -6.05 0.39
N GLU A 31 -13.51 -6.26 -0.60
CA GLU A 31 -13.76 -5.86 -1.97
C GLU A 31 -12.99 -6.75 -2.95
N THR A 32 -13.60 -7.11 -4.08
CA THR A 32 -12.94 -7.68 -5.26
C THR A 32 -13.00 -6.66 -6.39
N ILE A 33 -11.90 -6.47 -7.10
CA ILE A 33 -11.78 -5.50 -8.17
C ILE A 33 -11.75 -6.21 -9.51
N ASN A 34 -12.53 -5.70 -10.48
CA ASN A 34 -12.65 -6.22 -11.85
C ASN A 34 -13.09 -7.70 -11.92
N GLU A 35 -13.87 -8.16 -10.97
CA GLU A 35 -14.41 -9.51 -10.94
C GLU A 35 -15.82 -9.50 -10.35
N SER A 36 -16.80 -10.13 -11.03
CA SER A 36 -18.16 -10.31 -10.51
C SER A 36 -18.26 -11.55 -9.61
N SER A 37 -19.27 -11.58 -8.74
CA SER A 37 -19.57 -12.76 -7.90
C SER A 37 -19.80 -14.02 -8.75
N GLN A 38 -20.46 -13.88 -9.89
CA GLN A 38 -20.72 -14.98 -10.83
C GLN A 38 -19.43 -15.50 -11.49
N GLN A 39 -18.55 -14.62 -11.95
CA GLN A 39 -17.24 -15.00 -12.50
C GLN A 39 -16.40 -15.74 -11.47
N ARG A 40 -16.41 -15.25 -10.22
CA ARG A 40 -15.68 -15.90 -9.12
C ARG A 40 -16.24 -17.29 -8.82
N GLN A 41 -17.57 -17.45 -8.77
CA GLN A 41 -18.20 -18.76 -8.55
C GLN A 41 -17.90 -19.73 -9.69
N GLN A 42 -18.01 -19.29 -10.95
CA GLN A 42 -17.66 -20.11 -12.11
C GLN A 42 -16.21 -20.59 -12.09
N MET A 43 -15.26 -19.71 -11.67
CA MET A 43 -13.87 -20.10 -11.51
C MET A 43 -13.68 -21.13 -10.38
N LEU A 44 -14.31 -20.92 -9.23
CA LEU A 44 -14.24 -21.88 -8.11
C LEU A 44 -14.79 -23.26 -8.54
N ASP A 45 -15.89 -23.31 -9.29
CA ASP A 45 -16.49 -24.53 -9.79
C ASP A 45 -15.61 -25.24 -10.85
N MET A 46 -14.95 -24.47 -11.73
CA MET A 46 -14.01 -25.00 -12.73
C MET A 46 -12.69 -25.52 -12.12
N PHE A 47 -12.27 -24.98 -10.97
CA PHE A 47 -10.98 -25.30 -10.33
C PHE A 47 -11.09 -26.15 -9.06
N SER A 48 -12.28 -26.69 -8.74
CA SER A 48 -12.47 -27.64 -7.64
C SER A 48 -11.58 -28.90 -7.70
N GLY A 49 -10.73 -29.02 -8.74
CA GLY A 49 -9.73 -30.07 -8.95
C GLY A 49 -8.30 -29.76 -8.48
N GLY A 50 -8.06 -28.73 -7.65
CA GLY A 50 -6.79 -28.55 -6.93
C GLY A 50 -5.62 -28.00 -7.73
N LYS A 51 -5.84 -27.20 -8.78
CA LYS A 51 -4.75 -26.51 -9.51
C LYS A 51 -4.51 -25.08 -8.99
N GLU A 52 -3.26 -24.68 -8.86
CA GLU A 52 -2.65 -23.44 -8.34
C GLU A 52 -3.07 -22.12 -9.03
N THR A 53 -4.19 -22.09 -9.74
CA THR A 53 -4.50 -21.03 -10.72
C THR A 53 -5.46 -19.95 -10.25
N ASP A 54 -5.89 -19.95 -8.99
CA ASP A 54 -6.78 -18.90 -8.44
C ASP A 54 -6.03 -17.81 -7.69
N TRP A 55 -4.87 -17.38 -8.23
CA TRP A 55 -4.12 -16.29 -7.65
C TRP A 55 -4.86 -14.96 -7.84
N ARG A 56 -5.00 -14.20 -6.73
CA ARG A 56 -5.40 -12.79 -6.73
C ARG A 56 -4.34 -11.98 -6.01
N ASN A 57 -3.91 -10.90 -6.61
CA ASN A 57 -3.07 -9.91 -5.94
C ASN A 57 -3.82 -9.32 -4.75
N ARG A 58 -3.11 -8.89 -3.70
CA ARG A 58 -3.72 -8.50 -2.43
C ARG A 58 -3.29 -7.09 -2.02
N LEU A 59 -4.26 -6.21 -1.83
CA LEU A 59 -4.11 -4.91 -1.19
C LEU A 59 -4.72 -5.01 0.21
N ILE A 60 -3.90 -4.92 1.26
CA ILE A 60 -4.32 -5.24 2.63
C ILE A 60 -4.27 -3.98 3.50
N TRP A 61 -5.41 -3.61 4.06
CA TRP A 61 -5.49 -2.55 5.05
C TRP A 61 -5.33 -3.13 6.45
N GLY A 62 -4.20 -2.85 7.11
CA GLY A 62 -3.93 -3.39 8.44
C GLY A 62 -2.55 -3.05 8.98
N ASP A 63 -2.37 -3.22 10.28
CA ASP A 63 -1.05 -3.14 10.90
C ASP A 63 -0.23 -4.36 10.51
N LYS A 64 0.96 -4.13 9.91
CA LYS A 64 1.89 -5.20 9.54
C LYS A 64 2.24 -6.13 10.70
N LYS A 65 2.16 -5.65 11.96
CA LYS A 65 2.36 -6.46 13.16
C LYS A 65 1.45 -7.70 13.20
N TYR A 66 0.25 -7.60 12.64
CA TYR A 66 -0.72 -8.69 12.52
C TYR A 66 -0.84 -9.22 11.08
N VAL A 67 -0.66 -8.36 10.08
CA VAL A 67 -0.72 -8.76 8.67
C VAL A 67 0.39 -9.74 8.31
N LEU A 68 1.66 -9.46 8.69
CA LEU A 68 2.78 -10.33 8.33
C LEU A 68 2.67 -11.73 8.96
N PRO A 69 2.35 -11.90 10.26
CA PRO A 69 2.08 -13.23 10.83
C PRO A 69 0.92 -13.96 10.14
N SER A 70 -0.14 -13.23 9.76
CA SER A 70 -1.29 -13.81 9.06
C SER A 70 -0.94 -14.30 7.66
N LEU A 71 0.02 -13.65 6.98
CA LEU A 71 0.54 -14.11 5.70
C LEU A 71 1.40 -15.36 5.81
N MET A 72 1.97 -15.67 6.97
CA MET A 72 2.89 -16.81 7.14
C MET A 72 2.23 -18.17 6.94
N GLU A 73 0.93 -18.30 7.20
CA GLU A 73 0.22 -19.57 6.98
C GLU A 73 0.30 -20.01 5.51
N GLU A 74 0.23 -19.05 4.60
CA GLU A 74 0.19 -19.30 3.15
C GLU A 74 1.54 -19.03 2.46
N PHE A 75 2.31 -18.03 2.93
CA PHE A 75 3.44 -17.46 2.20
C PHE A 75 4.81 -17.61 2.88
N ARG A 76 4.94 -18.36 3.97
CA ARG A 76 6.24 -18.60 4.59
C ARG A 76 7.21 -19.21 3.58
N GLY A 77 8.37 -18.56 3.39
CA GLY A 77 9.41 -19.00 2.46
C GLY A 77 9.02 -18.95 0.98
N LYS A 78 8.00 -18.13 0.60
CA LYS A 78 7.49 -18.09 -0.78
C LYS A 78 7.59 -16.71 -1.45
N VAL A 79 7.98 -15.68 -0.73
CA VAL A 79 8.13 -14.32 -1.28
C VAL A 79 9.49 -14.20 -1.96
N ASP A 80 9.52 -13.84 -3.23
CA ASP A 80 10.75 -13.78 -4.02
C ASP A 80 11.45 -12.43 -3.92
N LEU A 81 10.69 -11.34 -3.74
CA LEU A 81 11.22 -10.00 -3.56
C LEU A 81 10.43 -9.24 -2.51
N ILE A 82 11.14 -8.66 -1.55
CA ILE A 82 10.59 -7.70 -0.61
C ILE A 82 11.23 -6.33 -0.87
N TYR A 83 10.40 -5.31 -1.06
CA TYR A 83 10.83 -3.93 -1.00
C TYR A 83 10.06 -3.23 0.11
N ILE A 84 10.77 -2.48 0.93
CA ILE A 84 10.16 -1.65 1.97
C ILE A 84 10.78 -0.25 2.00
N ASP A 85 9.91 0.73 2.22
CA ASP A 85 10.22 2.14 2.45
C ASP A 85 9.62 2.55 3.81
N PRO A 86 10.22 2.08 4.93
CA PRO A 86 9.68 2.34 6.26
C PRO A 86 9.85 3.80 6.67
N PRO A 87 9.16 4.30 7.70
CA PRO A 87 9.40 5.62 8.27
C PRO A 87 10.88 5.83 8.63
N PHE A 88 11.40 7.06 8.37
CA PHE A 88 12.84 7.35 8.49
C PHE A 88 13.27 7.96 9.83
N ALA A 89 12.45 7.93 10.85
CA ALA A 89 12.74 8.53 12.16
C ALA A 89 13.08 10.04 12.12
N THR A 90 12.50 10.80 11.19
CA THR A 90 12.84 12.22 10.98
C THR A 90 12.17 13.18 11.95
N GLY A 91 11.18 12.71 12.74
CA GLY A 91 10.36 13.55 13.63
C GLY A 91 9.49 14.59 12.91
N ALA A 92 9.44 14.56 11.58
CA ALA A 92 8.68 15.51 10.78
C ALA A 92 7.17 15.21 10.85
N ASP A 93 6.36 16.27 10.90
CA ASP A 93 4.92 16.16 10.79
C ASP A 93 4.51 15.77 9.38
N PHE A 94 3.95 14.60 9.27
CA PHE A 94 3.43 14.10 8.01
C PHE A 94 2.00 14.63 7.81
N SER A 95 1.78 15.42 6.78
CA SER A 95 0.46 15.93 6.42
C SER A 95 0.11 15.54 5.00
N PHE A 96 -1.13 15.11 4.80
CA PHE A 96 -1.66 14.83 3.47
C PHE A 96 -2.28 16.10 2.90
N THR A 97 -1.98 16.37 1.64
CA THR A 97 -2.65 17.43 0.90
C THR A 97 -3.81 16.82 0.13
N ALA A 98 -5.02 17.06 0.60
CA ALA A 98 -6.23 16.74 -0.17
C ALA A 98 -6.54 17.91 -1.11
N GLN A 99 -7.03 17.60 -2.29
CA GLN A 99 -7.40 18.59 -3.30
C GLN A 99 -8.91 18.53 -3.51
N VAL A 100 -9.59 19.65 -3.25
CA VAL A 100 -10.96 19.84 -3.73
C VAL A 100 -10.85 20.07 -5.24
N PRO A 101 -11.48 19.21 -6.06
CA PRO A 101 -11.44 19.36 -7.52
C PRO A 101 -11.97 20.72 -7.97
N GLU A 102 -11.50 21.17 -9.12
CA GLU A 102 -11.94 22.39 -9.77
C GLU A 102 -13.47 22.45 -9.86
N ASP A 103 -14.03 23.61 -9.55
CA ASP A 103 -15.40 23.96 -9.84
C ASP A 103 -15.55 24.36 -11.32
N GLU A 104 -16.72 24.82 -11.71
CA GLU A 104 -16.98 25.35 -13.07
C GLU A 104 -16.11 26.56 -13.43
N THR A 105 -15.46 27.19 -12.45
CA THR A 105 -14.59 28.37 -12.61
C THR A 105 -13.12 28.03 -12.80
N GLY A 106 -12.74 26.76 -12.69
CA GLY A 106 -11.38 26.25 -12.95
C GLY A 106 -10.39 26.47 -11.80
N SER A 107 -10.88 26.71 -10.57
CA SER A 107 -10.03 26.88 -9.38
C SER A 107 -10.02 25.63 -8.51
N ALA A 108 -8.88 24.95 -8.42
CA ALA A 108 -8.68 23.83 -7.49
C ALA A 108 -8.18 24.37 -6.14
N THR A 109 -8.86 24.02 -5.06
CA THR A 109 -8.44 24.38 -3.70
C THR A 109 -7.77 23.18 -3.03
N THR A 110 -6.57 23.38 -2.48
CA THR A 110 -5.85 22.35 -1.72
C THR A 110 -5.94 22.63 -0.24
N PHE A 111 -6.12 21.60 0.56
CA PHE A 111 -6.04 21.71 2.00
C PHE A 111 -5.19 20.61 2.60
N VAL A 112 -4.61 20.90 3.75
CA VAL A 112 -3.80 19.96 4.49
C VAL A 112 -4.72 19.20 5.44
N LYS A 113 -4.90 17.89 5.16
CA LYS A 113 -5.55 16.99 6.13
C LYS A 113 -4.58 16.74 7.27
N GLN A 114 -5.02 17.01 8.49
CA GLN A 114 -4.27 16.57 9.67
C GLN A 114 -4.29 15.04 9.71
N PRO A 115 -3.13 14.37 9.81
CA PRO A 115 -3.09 12.93 9.87
C PRO A 115 -3.73 12.44 11.17
N SER A 116 -4.47 11.33 11.12
CA SER A 116 -4.92 10.64 12.33
C SER A 116 -3.70 10.13 13.12
N ILE A 117 -3.88 9.81 14.42
CA ILE A 117 -2.78 9.22 15.22
C ILE A 117 -2.26 7.91 14.60
N LEU A 118 -3.12 7.13 13.94
CA LEU A 118 -2.69 5.95 13.19
C LEU A 118 -1.80 6.31 12.01
N GLU A 119 -2.19 7.31 11.24
CA GLU A 119 -1.38 7.83 10.15
C GLU A 119 -0.09 8.46 10.68
N GLN A 120 -0.16 9.19 11.81
CA GLN A 120 1.02 9.69 12.50
C GLN A 120 1.91 8.55 13.00
N LYS A 121 1.36 7.46 13.53
CA LYS A 121 2.12 6.27 13.95
C LYS A 121 2.79 5.57 12.76
N ALA A 122 2.14 5.55 11.61
CA ALA A 122 2.73 5.02 10.39
C ALA A 122 3.90 5.86 9.85
N TYR A 123 3.92 7.16 10.14
CA TYR A 123 4.86 8.14 9.56
C TYR A 123 5.61 8.97 10.59
N ARG A 124 5.09 9.15 11.82
CA ARG A 124 5.79 9.82 12.91
C ARG A 124 6.59 8.83 13.72
N ASP A 125 7.83 9.13 13.82
CA ASP A 125 8.85 8.50 14.62
C ASP A 125 8.73 8.78 16.14
N THR A 126 7.60 9.20 16.63
CA THR A 126 7.34 9.33 18.07
C THR A 126 7.01 7.97 18.68
N TRP A 127 7.94 7.06 18.56
CA TRP A 127 8.03 5.89 19.41
C TRP A 127 8.18 6.39 20.83
N GLY A 128 7.34 6.01 21.74
CA GLY A 128 7.38 6.53 23.11
C GLY A 128 8.71 6.34 23.85
N ARG A 129 9.65 5.59 23.23
CA ARG A 129 11.04 5.37 23.65
C ARG A 129 12.07 5.96 22.67
N GLY A 130 11.68 6.87 21.78
CA GLY A 130 12.61 7.44 20.80
C GLY A 130 13.22 6.40 19.87
N LEU A 131 14.53 6.49 19.64
CA LEU A 131 15.26 5.59 18.73
C LEU A 131 15.14 4.13 19.15
N ASP A 132 15.19 3.80 20.44
CA ASP A 132 15.13 2.41 20.93
C ASP A 132 13.81 1.74 20.52
N GLY A 133 12.71 2.46 20.61
CA GLY A 133 11.39 1.98 20.16
C GLY A 133 11.34 1.72 18.65
N TYR A 134 11.97 2.58 17.85
CA TYR A 134 12.11 2.39 16.42
C TYR A 134 12.93 1.13 16.11
N LEU A 135 14.08 0.96 16.74
CA LEU A 135 14.97 -0.19 16.51
C LEU A 135 14.27 -1.51 16.86
N GLN A 136 13.54 -1.55 18.00
CA GLN A 136 12.77 -2.74 18.39
C GLN A 136 11.70 -3.08 17.36
N TRP A 137 10.92 -2.10 16.93
CA TRP A 137 9.87 -2.26 15.92
C TRP A 137 10.44 -2.72 14.57
N PHE A 138 11.58 -2.13 14.14
CA PHE A 138 12.22 -2.51 12.89
C PHE A 138 12.80 -3.92 12.96
N TYR A 139 13.42 -4.28 14.09
CA TYR A 139 13.94 -5.63 14.35
C TYR A 139 12.84 -6.70 14.29
N GLU A 140 11.72 -6.48 14.97
CA GLU A 140 10.56 -7.38 14.92
C GLU A 140 10.00 -7.51 13.49
N THR A 141 9.89 -6.39 12.77
CA THR A 141 9.41 -6.38 11.39
C THR A 141 10.31 -7.19 10.47
N THR A 142 11.62 -6.99 10.55
CA THR A 142 12.59 -7.67 9.68
C THR A 142 12.67 -9.17 9.94
N GLN A 143 12.47 -9.62 11.19
CA GLN A 143 12.35 -11.06 11.48
C GLN A 143 11.16 -11.70 10.76
N LEU A 144 9.99 -11.03 10.78
CA LEU A 144 8.79 -11.52 10.09
C LEU A 144 9.00 -11.53 8.57
N LEU A 145 9.66 -10.51 8.01
CA LEU A 145 9.98 -10.44 6.59
C LEU A 145 10.93 -11.55 6.16
N LYS A 146 11.94 -11.86 6.98
CA LYS A 146 12.85 -12.98 6.72
C LYS A 146 12.12 -14.33 6.65
N ASP A 147 11.17 -14.56 7.54
CA ASP A 147 10.38 -15.80 7.54
C ASP A 147 9.49 -15.96 6.29
N LEU A 148 9.07 -14.87 5.67
CA LEU A 148 8.29 -14.87 4.42
C LEU A 148 9.17 -15.06 3.19
N LEU A 149 10.44 -14.64 3.24
CA LEU A 149 11.34 -14.61 2.09
C LEU A 149 11.76 -16.03 1.66
N SER A 150 11.70 -16.32 0.37
CA SER A 150 12.14 -17.60 -0.21
C SER A 150 13.67 -17.74 -0.16
N ASP A 151 14.18 -18.95 -0.30
CA ASP A 151 15.63 -19.24 -0.31
C ASP A 151 16.38 -18.52 -1.46
N LYS A 152 15.67 -18.07 -2.49
CA LYS A 152 16.19 -17.27 -3.62
C LYS A 152 15.81 -15.81 -3.51
N GLY A 153 15.10 -15.45 -2.47
CA GLY A 153 14.50 -14.14 -2.31
C GLY A 153 15.50 -13.06 -1.94
N SER A 154 15.11 -11.85 -2.23
CA SER A 154 15.86 -10.63 -1.96
C SER A 154 15.03 -9.63 -1.19
N VAL A 155 15.66 -8.86 -0.31
CA VAL A 155 15.04 -7.74 0.40
C VAL A 155 15.80 -6.45 0.13
N TYR A 156 15.05 -5.39 -0.19
CA TYR A 156 15.54 -4.04 -0.37
C TYR A 156 14.90 -3.14 0.69
N VAL A 157 15.72 -2.49 1.49
CA VAL A 157 15.29 -1.56 2.52
C VAL A 157 15.73 -0.16 2.12
N HIS A 158 14.77 0.69 1.77
CA HIS A 158 15.01 2.07 1.41
C HIS A 158 14.96 2.93 2.68
N ILE A 159 16.00 3.69 2.93
CA ILE A 159 16.17 4.45 4.18
C ILE A 159 17.04 5.68 3.95
N ASP A 160 16.86 6.70 4.77
CA ASP A 160 17.73 7.88 4.75
C ASP A 160 18.89 7.79 5.79
N ASP A 161 19.69 8.83 5.85
CA ASP A 161 20.90 8.90 6.69
C ASP A 161 20.60 8.99 8.20
N HIS A 162 19.35 9.29 8.63
CA HIS A 162 19.03 9.41 10.06
C HIS A 162 19.19 8.08 10.79
N VAL A 163 18.79 6.98 10.19
CA VAL A 163 18.77 5.66 10.83
C VAL A 163 19.46 4.56 10.01
N SER A 164 19.96 4.85 8.80
CA SER A 164 20.55 3.84 7.90
C SER A 164 21.60 2.96 8.55
N HIS A 165 22.49 3.53 9.37
CA HIS A 165 23.57 2.79 10.03
C HIS A 165 23.06 1.80 11.09
N TYR A 166 22.03 2.19 11.85
CA TYR A 166 21.40 1.30 12.84
C TYR A 166 20.59 0.19 12.14
N VAL A 167 19.84 0.56 11.10
CA VAL A 167 19.08 -0.37 10.26
C VAL A 167 20.02 -1.40 9.63
N LYS A 168 21.19 -0.98 9.11
CA LYS A 168 22.20 -1.90 8.57
C LYS A 168 22.66 -2.91 9.61
N ALA A 169 22.92 -2.49 10.84
CA ALA A 169 23.35 -3.41 11.90
C ALA A 169 22.25 -4.43 12.26
N ILE A 170 20.98 -4.02 12.29
CA ILE A 170 19.86 -4.92 12.52
C ILE A 170 19.71 -5.91 11.36
N LEU A 171 19.85 -5.47 10.12
CA LEU A 171 19.77 -6.36 8.96
C LEU A 171 20.91 -7.37 8.94
N ASP A 172 22.12 -6.98 9.33
CA ASP A 172 23.27 -7.88 9.52
C ASP A 172 22.98 -8.97 10.57
N GLU A 173 22.32 -8.59 11.67
CA GLU A 173 21.96 -9.54 12.71
C GLU A 173 20.85 -10.50 12.27
N VAL A 174 19.83 -9.99 11.55
CA VAL A 174 18.68 -10.78 11.14
C VAL A 174 18.99 -11.65 9.92
N PHE A 175 19.57 -11.09 8.87
CA PHE A 175 19.83 -11.81 7.60
C PHE A 175 21.19 -12.48 7.56
N GLY A 176 22.18 -11.99 8.30
CA GLY A 176 23.59 -12.40 8.26
C GLY A 176 24.43 -11.42 7.42
N VAL A 177 25.62 -11.09 7.92
CA VAL A 177 26.57 -10.21 7.21
C VAL A 177 26.95 -10.76 5.83
N GLU A 178 27.05 -12.09 5.72
CA GLU A 178 27.38 -12.80 4.50
C GLU A 178 26.32 -12.68 3.41
N ASN A 179 25.10 -12.32 3.77
CA ASN A 179 23.97 -12.15 2.87
C ASN A 179 23.76 -10.68 2.45
N PHE A 180 24.60 -9.76 2.94
CA PHE A 180 24.65 -8.39 2.44
C PHE A 180 25.20 -8.37 1.02
N VAL A 181 24.43 -7.83 0.09
CA VAL A 181 24.82 -7.78 -1.33
C VAL A 181 25.42 -6.43 -1.67
N ASN A 182 24.63 -5.35 -1.50
CA ASN A 182 25.09 -3.98 -1.81
C ASN A 182 24.37 -2.94 -0.94
N GLU A 183 25.04 -1.80 -0.75
CA GLU A 183 24.39 -0.54 -0.50
C GLU A 183 24.31 0.23 -1.81
N ILE A 184 23.09 0.65 -2.17
CA ILE A 184 22.82 1.45 -3.35
C ILE A 184 22.55 2.88 -2.88
N ILE A 185 23.21 3.84 -3.46
CA ILE A 185 23.01 5.26 -3.20
C ILE A 185 22.14 5.84 -4.32
N TRP A 186 20.92 6.20 -3.99
CA TRP A 186 20.04 6.89 -4.93
C TRP A 186 20.16 8.40 -4.76
N LYS A 187 20.61 9.08 -5.82
CA LYS A 187 20.64 10.54 -5.89
C LYS A 187 19.31 11.04 -6.43
N ARG A 188 18.40 11.41 -5.50
CA ARG A 188 17.02 11.81 -5.83
C ARG A 188 16.88 13.16 -6.53
N ALA A 189 17.89 14.03 -6.44
CA ALA A 189 17.87 15.34 -7.08
C ALA A 189 19.27 15.77 -7.50
N SER A 190 19.38 16.39 -8.66
CA SER A 190 20.64 16.98 -9.14
C SER A 190 21.02 18.24 -8.36
N THR A 191 20.01 19.03 -7.95
CA THR A 191 20.18 20.21 -7.10
C THR A 191 19.10 20.23 -6.02
N VAL A 192 19.51 20.37 -4.76
CA VAL A 192 18.59 20.75 -3.69
C VAL A 192 18.58 22.27 -3.65
N LYS A 193 17.42 22.90 -3.51
CA LYS A 193 17.35 24.35 -3.23
C LYS A 193 18.03 24.55 -1.87
N GLY A 194 19.33 24.84 -1.92
CA GLY A 194 20.18 24.86 -0.75
C GLY A 194 19.80 26.00 0.18
N ASN A 195 19.92 25.73 1.44
CA ASN A 195 19.86 26.72 2.51
C ASN A 195 21.13 27.57 2.58
N VAL A 196 21.97 27.58 1.54
CA VAL A 196 23.30 28.24 1.49
C VAL A 196 23.23 29.72 1.83
N GLY A 197 22.09 30.38 1.64
CA GLY A 197 21.87 31.78 2.04
C GLY A 197 21.40 31.98 3.48
N GLN A 198 21.11 30.91 4.24
CA GLN A 198 20.51 30.96 5.59
C GLN A 198 21.47 30.64 6.73
N GLY A 199 22.78 30.62 6.47
CA GLY A 199 23.79 30.39 7.51
C GLY A 199 23.93 28.94 7.98
N VAL A 200 23.46 27.99 7.20
CA VAL A 200 23.51 26.55 7.48
C VAL A 200 24.96 26.04 7.43
N LYS A 201 25.32 25.16 8.35
CA LYS A 201 26.68 24.61 8.52
C LYS A 201 26.77 23.11 8.20
N PHE A 202 25.97 22.61 7.24
CA PHE A 202 26.00 21.22 6.79
C PHE A 202 25.79 21.12 5.28
N TRP A 203 26.13 19.97 4.69
CA TRP A 203 25.88 19.67 3.30
C TRP A 203 24.41 19.30 3.09
N ASP A 204 23.79 19.83 2.05
CA ASP A 204 22.40 19.50 1.70
C ASP A 204 22.27 18.01 1.31
N ARG A 205 21.21 17.37 1.81
CA ARG A 205 20.95 15.95 1.61
C ARG A 205 20.17 15.72 0.33
N ASN A 206 20.80 15.13 -0.65
CA ASN A 206 20.18 14.81 -1.95
C ASN A 206 20.22 13.32 -2.29
N THR A 207 20.64 12.48 -1.36
CA THR A 207 20.75 11.04 -1.53
C THR A 207 19.95 10.29 -0.47
N GLU A 208 19.52 9.08 -0.82
CA GLU A 208 18.93 8.09 0.09
C GLU A 208 19.65 6.76 -0.15
N SER A 209 19.72 5.89 0.89
CA SER A 209 20.36 4.57 0.82
C SER A 209 19.33 3.48 0.61
N ILE A 210 19.66 2.49 -0.21
CA ILE A 210 18.87 1.28 -0.37
C ILE A 210 19.78 0.10 -0.04
N LEU A 211 19.48 -0.57 1.08
CA LEU A 211 20.24 -1.72 1.56
C LEU A 211 19.69 -2.99 0.93
N PHE A 212 20.52 -3.71 0.20
CA PHE A 212 20.16 -4.94 -0.49
C PHE A 212 20.75 -6.16 0.21
N TYR A 213 19.85 -7.07 0.64
CA TYR A 213 20.20 -8.37 1.20
C TYR A 213 19.55 -9.51 0.41
N SER A 214 20.21 -10.65 0.39
CA SER A 214 19.65 -11.92 -0.08
C SER A 214 19.26 -12.81 1.09
N ASN A 215 18.44 -13.84 0.86
CA ASN A 215 18.16 -14.89 1.85
C ASN A 215 19.00 -16.15 1.60
N GLY A 216 20.16 -16.01 1.00
CA GLY A 216 21.11 -17.09 0.70
C GLY A 216 21.91 -16.82 -0.58
N GLY A 217 22.92 -17.65 -0.83
CA GLY A 217 23.88 -17.42 -1.90
C GLY A 217 23.37 -17.62 -3.36
N LYS A 218 22.08 -17.88 -3.56
CA LYS A 218 21.49 -18.16 -4.90
C LYS A 218 20.31 -17.23 -5.22
N HIS A 219 20.39 -15.97 -4.81
CA HIS A 219 19.35 -15.01 -5.11
C HIS A 219 19.23 -14.71 -6.62
N ILE A 220 18.03 -14.30 -7.04
CA ILE A 220 17.78 -13.88 -8.41
C ILE A 220 18.44 -12.51 -8.62
N PHE A 221 19.28 -12.40 -9.66
CA PHE A 221 19.85 -11.13 -10.07
C PHE A 221 19.97 -11.03 -11.59
N ASN A 222 19.18 -10.16 -12.18
CA ASN A 222 19.17 -9.86 -13.61
C ASN A 222 19.91 -8.53 -13.82
N ASN A 223 21.04 -8.55 -14.51
CA ASN A 223 21.83 -7.34 -14.78
C ASN A 223 20.98 -6.27 -15.46
N GLN A 224 21.01 -5.05 -14.95
CA GLN A 224 20.36 -3.89 -15.50
C GLN A 224 21.37 -3.03 -16.28
N PHE A 225 20.89 -2.36 -17.32
CA PHE A 225 21.70 -1.52 -18.19
C PHE A 225 20.98 -0.19 -18.43
N THR A 226 21.75 0.89 -18.49
CA THR A 226 21.30 2.21 -18.96
C THR A 226 21.77 2.42 -20.40
N GLU A 227 21.12 3.32 -21.11
CA GLU A 227 21.58 3.72 -22.44
C GLU A 227 22.96 4.35 -22.37
N TYR A 228 23.69 4.27 -23.49
CA TYR A 228 24.96 4.97 -23.59
C TYR A 228 24.73 6.47 -23.73
N GLU A 229 25.41 7.28 -22.94
CA GLU A 229 25.41 8.72 -23.11
C GLU A 229 26.00 9.13 -24.47
N ASN A 230 25.49 10.24 -25.04
CA ASN A 230 25.99 10.73 -26.33
C ASN A 230 27.50 10.98 -26.33
N ASN A 231 28.04 11.58 -25.28
CA ASN A 231 29.47 11.80 -25.10
C ASN A 231 30.28 10.50 -25.12
N TYR A 232 29.73 9.42 -24.55
CA TYR A 232 30.34 8.10 -24.58
C TYR A 232 30.33 7.49 -26.00
N LEU A 233 29.19 7.62 -26.68
CA LEU A 233 29.06 7.15 -28.08
C LEU A 233 30.05 7.86 -28.98
N GLU A 234 30.13 9.19 -28.90
CA GLU A 234 31.08 9.99 -29.71
C GLU A 234 32.55 9.67 -29.40
N LYS A 235 32.84 9.39 -28.13
CA LYS A 235 34.22 9.12 -27.69
C LYS A 235 34.70 7.72 -28.08
N PHE A 236 33.85 6.70 -27.99
CA PHE A 236 34.29 5.31 -28.12
C PHE A 236 33.79 4.61 -29.40
N TYR A 237 32.60 4.90 -29.89
CA TYR A 237 31.99 4.27 -31.05
C TYR A 237 32.27 5.07 -32.32
N LYS A 238 33.58 5.14 -32.71
CA LYS A 238 34.07 6.01 -33.78
C LYS A 238 34.17 5.33 -35.12
N TYR A 239 34.09 4.01 -35.16
CA TYR A 239 34.35 3.22 -36.37
C TYR A 239 33.04 2.75 -36.99
N LYS A 240 33.07 2.64 -38.33
CA LYS A 240 31.99 2.01 -39.11
C LYS A 240 32.57 0.89 -39.95
N ASP A 241 31.84 -0.21 -40.07
CA ASP A 241 32.18 -1.27 -41.00
C ASP A 241 31.66 -0.97 -42.42
N ASN A 242 31.91 -1.88 -43.36
CA ASN A 242 31.49 -1.74 -44.76
C ASN A 242 29.96 -1.73 -44.92
N SER A 243 29.20 -2.21 -43.96
CA SER A 243 27.73 -2.19 -43.93
C SER A 243 27.16 -0.93 -43.25
N GLY A 244 28.03 -0.07 -42.73
CA GLY A 244 27.64 1.14 -42.00
C GLY A 244 27.38 0.92 -40.52
N ARG A 245 27.53 -0.29 -39.98
CA ARG A 245 27.35 -0.58 -38.54
C ARG A 245 28.45 0.09 -37.72
N VAL A 246 28.04 0.78 -36.66
CA VAL A 246 28.96 1.50 -35.79
C VAL A 246 29.54 0.55 -34.76
N TYR A 247 30.88 0.63 -34.53
CA TYR A 247 31.55 -0.19 -33.52
C TYR A 247 32.66 0.55 -32.78
N ARG A 248 33.11 -0.02 -31.69
CA ARG A 248 34.31 0.36 -30.96
C ARG A 248 35.29 -0.79 -30.92
N LEU A 249 36.58 -0.47 -30.67
CA LEU A 249 37.63 -1.46 -30.49
C LEU A 249 37.86 -1.74 -29.01
N ILE A 250 37.78 -3.00 -28.60
CA ILE A 250 38.02 -3.44 -27.25
C ILE A 250 39.29 -4.31 -27.15
N SER A 251 40.01 -4.16 -26.03
CA SER A 251 41.19 -4.96 -25.74
C SER A 251 40.81 -6.42 -25.48
N MET A 252 41.58 -7.32 -26.07
CA MET A 252 41.49 -8.76 -25.85
C MET A 252 42.57 -9.32 -24.91
N ILE A 253 43.42 -8.46 -24.35
CA ILE A 253 44.47 -8.87 -23.40
C ILE A 253 43.81 -9.37 -22.11
N GLY A 254 44.20 -10.54 -21.65
CA GLY A 254 43.73 -11.13 -20.41
C GLY A 254 44.34 -10.38 -19.20
N PRO A 255 43.50 -9.85 -18.28
CA PRO A 255 44.02 -9.16 -17.10
C PRO A 255 44.83 -10.12 -16.20
N GLY A 256 46.01 -9.71 -15.77
CA GLY A 256 46.93 -10.51 -14.97
C GLY A 256 47.76 -11.54 -15.71
N GLY A 257 47.65 -11.60 -17.05
CA GLY A 257 48.51 -12.46 -17.89
C GLY A 257 48.41 -13.94 -17.58
N GLU A 258 49.51 -14.69 -17.84
CA GLU A 258 49.57 -16.14 -17.56
C GLU A 258 49.37 -16.53 -16.11
N SER A 259 49.78 -15.69 -15.16
CA SER A 259 49.63 -15.95 -13.76
C SER A 259 48.16 -16.09 -13.29
N LYS A 260 47.24 -15.62 -14.09
CA LYS A 260 45.78 -15.77 -13.90
C LYS A 260 45.14 -16.81 -14.84
N GLY A 261 45.96 -17.68 -15.47
CA GLY A 261 45.46 -18.74 -16.31
C GLY A 261 45.06 -18.29 -17.71
N ASN A 262 45.40 -17.07 -18.12
CA ASN A 262 45.13 -16.61 -19.49
C ASN A 262 46.06 -17.30 -20.51
N PRO A 263 45.55 -17.87 -21.60
CA PRO A 263 46.37 -18.57 -22.57
C PRO A 263 47.27 -17.59 -23.37
N THR A 264 48.57 -17.92 -23.45
CA THR A 264 49.55 -17.11 -24.17
C THR A 264 49.84 -17.75 -25.54
N TYR A 265 49.58 -17.00 -26.60
CA TYR A 265 49.82 -17.41 -27.97
C TYR A 265 49.96 -16.18 -28.88
N GLU A 266 50.40 -16.44 -30.13
CA GLU A 266 50.60 -15.40 -31.13
C GLU A 266 49.39 -15.26 -32.06
N ILE A 267 49.00 -13.97 -32.35
CA ILE A 267 47.97 -13.60 -33.32
C ILE A 267 48.50 -12.40 -34.14
N MET A 268 48.39 -12.48 -35.44
CA MET A 268 48.77 -11.39 -36.36
C MET A 268 50.16 -10.81 -36.03
N GLY A 269 51.13 -11.69 -35.71
CA GLY A 269 52.50 -11.31 -35.36
C GLY A 269 52.68 -10.77 -33.92
N VAL A 270 51.66 -10.80 -33.08
CA VAL A 270 51.73 -10.30 -31.69
C VAL A 270 51.49 -11.43 -30.71
N LYS A 271 52.51 -11.72 -29.87
CA LYS A 271 52.41 -12.69 -28.77
C LYS A 271 52.00 -12.00 -27.46
N LYS A 272 50.86 -12.38 -26.92
CA LYS A 272 50.30 -11.86 -25.64
C LYS A 272 49.51 -12.95 -24.91
N SER A 273 49.22 -12.73 -23.65
CA SER A 273 48.25 -13.53 -22.90
C SER A 273 46.85 -12.97 -23.16
N TRP A 274 46.02 -13.80 -23.78
CA TRP A 274 44.72 -13.38 -24.29
C TRP A 274 43.58 -13.81 -23.38
N ARG A 275 42.49 -13.06 -23.37
CA ARG A 275 41.27 -13.33 -22.62
C ARG A 275 40.50 -14.56 -23.14
N TYR A 276 40.72 -14.92 -24.45
CA TYR A 276 40.00 -15.96 -25.14
C TYR A 276 40.89 -17.14 -25.48
N SER A 277 40.33 -18.36 -25.57
CA SER A 277 41.06 -19.52 -26.04
C SER A 277 41.45 -19.36 -27.52
N ARG A 278 42.48 -20.09 -27.95
CA ARG A 278 42.96 -20.06 -29.36
C ARG A 278 41.84 -20.39 -30.35
N LYS A 279 40.96 -21.37 -30.00
CA LYS A 279 39.81 -21.75 -30.81
C LYS A 279 38.82 -20.57 -30.99
N LYS A 280 38.39 -19.95 -29.86
CA LYS A 280 37.45 -18.82 -29.91
C LYS A 280 38.03 -17.60 -30.64
N MET A 281 39.33 -17.41 -30.56
CA MET A 281 40.00 -16.33 -31.28
C MET A 281 40.02 -16.56 -32.77
N ALA A 282 40.22 -17.82 -33.22
CA ALA A 282 40.16 -18.17 -34.65
C ALA A 282 38.75 -17.91 -35.21
N GLU A 283 37.71 -18.27 -34.46
CA GLU A 283 36.32 -17.96 -34.83
C GLU A 283 36.12 -16.42 -35.02
N PHE A 284 36.60 -15.60 -34.10
CA PHE A 284 36.52 -14.15 -34.25
C PHE A 284 37.29 -13.57 -35.42
N ILE A 285 38.41 -14.21 -35.83
CA ILE A 285 39.18 -13.82 -37.03
C ILE A 285 38.37 -14.17 -38.28
N GLU A 286 37.79 -15.37 -38.33
CA GLU A 286 36.98 -15.83 -39.46
C GLU A 286 35.73 -14.96 -39.63
N GLU A 287 35.10 -14.57 -38.54
CA GLU A 287 33.96 -13.64 -38.49
C GLU A 287 34.35 -12.17 -38.83
N GLY A 288 35.62 -11.87 -39.04
CA GLY A 288 36.11 -10.53 -39.38
C GLY A 288 35.99 -9.53 -38.23
N LEU A 289 35.91 -10.04 -36.98
CA LEU A 289 35.73 -9.22 -35.76
C LEU A 289 37.05 -8.70 -35.19
N ILE A 290 38.20 -9.19 -35.66
CA ILE A 290 39.52 -8.78 -35.17
C ILE A 290 40.13 -7.75 -36.12
N VAL A 291 40.62 -6.66 -35.55
CA VAL A 291 41.25 -5.55 -36.25
C VAL A 291 42.61 -5.24 -35.65
N GLN A 292 43.59 -5.10 -36.49
CA GLN A 292 44.90 -4.55 -36.14
C GLN A 292 44.98 -3.14 -36.76
N THR A 293 45.10 -2.11 -35.93
CA THR A 293 45.03 -0.69 -36.34
C THR A 293 46.24 -0.24 -37.14
N SER A 294 47.36 -0.94 -37.00
CA SER A 294 48.59 -0.80 -37.80
C SER A 294 49.40 -2.09 -37.74
N PRO A 295 50.30 -2.39 -38.69
CA PRO A 295 51.16 -3.55 -38.60
C PRO A 295 51.95 -3.61 -37.29
N GLY A 296 51.85 -4.76 -36.57
CA GLY A 296 52.47 -4.96 -35.27
C GLY A 296 51.72 -4.37 -34.07
N ALA A 297 50.66 -3.63 -34.25
CA ALA A 297 49.81 -3.17 -33.15
C ALA A 297 49.06 -4.36 -32.54
N VAL A 298 48.72 -4.24 -31.25
CA VAL A 298 47.95 -5.28 -30.54
C VAL A 298 46.55 -5.42 -31.18
N PRO A 299 46.18 -6.60 -31.67
CA PRO A 299 44.86 -6.85 -32.24
C PRO A 299 43.74 -6.56 -31.21
N GLN A 300 42.70 -5.94 -31.68
CA GLN A 300 41.51 -5.57 -30.89
C GLN A 300 40.25 -6.15 -31.48
N LYS A 301 39.23 -6.38 -30.68
CA LYS A 301 37.95 -6.92 -31.16
C LYS A 301 36.97 -5.77 -31.43
N LYS A 302 36.25 -5.85 -32.54
CA LYS A 302 35.08 -5.01 -32.80
C LYS A 302 33.95 -5.37 -31.83
N GLN A 303 33.37 -4.36 -31.22
CA GLN A 303 32.14 -4.48 -30.47
C GLN A 303 31.12 -3.52 -31.08
N PHE A 304 30.11 -4.08 -31.71
CA PHE A 304 29.09 -3.29 -32.38
C PHE A 304 28.14 -2.63 -31.38
N LEU A 305 27.66 -1.44 -31.74
CA LEU A 305 26.75 -0.67 -30.91
C LEU A 305 25.38 -1.34 -30.76
N ASP A 306 24.87 -1.87 -31.87
CA ASP A 306 23.59 -2.59 -31.95
C ASP A 306 23.57 -3.95 -31.20
N GLU A 307 24.74 -4.49 -30.84
CA GLU A 307 24.91 -5.68 -30.01
C GLU A 307 25.13 -5.29 -28.51
N GLY A 308 25.33 -4.02 -28.26
CA GLY A 308 25.59 -3.51 -26.91
C GLY A 308 24.33 -3.40 -26.09
N LYS A 309 24.34 -3.94 -24.86
CA LYS A 309 23.22 -3.83 -23.90
C LYS A 309 23.14 -2.47 -23.20
N GLY A 310 24.10 -1.57 -23.43
CA GLY A 310 24.25 -0.34 -22.68
C GLY A 310 25.35 -0.39 -21.61
N VAL A 311 25.32 0.54 -20.68
CA VAL A 311 26.22 0.62 -19.53
C VAL A 311 25.60 -0.16 -18.36
N SER A 312 26.35 -1.11 -17.80
CA SER A 312 25.88 -1.84 -16.63
C SER A 312 25.65 -0.89 -15.46
N VAL A 313 24.47 -0.94 -14.86
CA VAL A 313 24.11 -0.15 -13.68
C VAL A 313 25.01 -0.54 -12.50
N GLN A 314 25.52 0.47 -11.81
CA GLN A 314 26.35 0.32 -10.62
C GLN A 314 25.56 0.67 -9.35
N THR A 315 26.23 0.84 -8.22
CA THR A 315 25.59 1.14 -6.93
C THR A 315 25.23 2.62 -6.72
N LEU A 316 25.73 3.52 -7.54
CA LEU A 316 25.28 4.91 -7.56
C LEU A 316 24.22 5.09 -8.66
N TRP A 317 23.00 5.45 -8.22
CA TRP A 317 21.88 5.71 -9.11
C TRP A 317 21.58 7.20 -9.15
N ASP A 318 22.10 7.88 -10.14
CA ASP A 318 21.95 9.32 -10.37
C ASP A 318 21.17 9.66 -11.66
N ASP A 319 20.71 8.61 -12.35
CA ASP A 319 19.94 8.66 -13.58
C ASP A 319 18.41 8.57 -13.37
N ILE A 320 17.95 8.40 -12.13
CA ILE A 320 16.53 8.38 -11.76
C ILE A 320 16.26 9.57 -10.85
N GLU A 321 15.54 10.56 -11.35
CA GLU A 321 15.14 11.73 -10.56
C GLU A 321 13.89 11.46 -9.71
N ALA A 322 13.72 12.22 -8.63
CA ALA A 322 12.49 12.24 -7.87
C ALA A 322 11.32 12.79 -8.71
N ILE A 323 10.10 12.41 -8.36
CA ILE A 323 8.90 12.76 -9.11
C ILE A 323 8.71 14.28 -9.13
N SER A 324 8.69 14.87 -10.32
CA SER A 324 8.43 16.29 -10.48
C SER A 324 6.97 16.66 -10.09
N PRO A 325 6.71 17.90 -9.67
CA PRO A 325 5.35 18.36 -9.37
C PRO A 325 4.38 18.21 -10.53
N THR A 326 4.86 18.21 -11.77
CA THR A 326 4.07 18.12 -13.00
C THR A 326 3.98 16.71 -13.57
N SER A 327 4.68 15.73 -12.99
CA SER A 327 4.67 14.34 -13.47
C SER A 327 3.26 13.73 -13.44
N LEU A 328 2.93 12.97 -14.49
CA LEU A 328 1.66 12.25 -14.60
C LEU A 328 1.53 11.08 -13.62
N GLU A 329 2.66 10.51 -13.18
CA GLU A 329 2.66 9.41 -12.19
C GLU A 329 2.41 9.89 -10.75
N ARG A 330 2.43 11.21 -10.51
CA ARG A 330 2.26 11.77 -9.19
C ARG A 330 0.86 11.54 -8.63
N ALA A 331 0.75 10.76 -7.57
CA ALA A 331 -0.50 10.45 -6.87
C ALA A 331 -0.85 11.43 -5.74
N ASN A 332 -0.14 12.58 -5.62
CA ASN A 332 -0.24 13.53 -4.49
C ASN A 332 0.00 12.89 -3.11
N TYR A 333 0.74 11.80 -3.08
CA TYR A 333 1.19 11.15 -1.86
C TYR A 333 2.61 11.65 -1.51
N PRO A 334 2.86 12.16 -0.31
CA PRO A 334 4.07 12.94 -0.01
C PRO A 334 5.39 12.18 -0.22
N THR A 335 5.45 10.91 0.14
CA THR A 335 6.66 10.08 0.06
C THR A 335 6.69 9.15 -1.15
N GLN A 336 5.87 9.43 -2.17
CA GLN A 336 5.82 8.60 -3.35
C GLN A 336 7.20 8.45 -4.01
N LYS A 337 7.65 7.22 -4.20
CA LYS A 337 8.86 6.90 -4.95
C LYS A 337 8.57 6.79 -6.46
N PRO A 338 9.54 7.13 -7.34
CA PRO A 338 9.38 7.01 -8.79
C PRO A 338 9.18 5.56 -9.23
N GLU A 339 8.33 5.33 -10.23
CA GLU A 339 8.15 3.99 -10.80
C GLU A 339 9.44 3.43 -11.38
N ALA A 340 10.27 4.25 -12.02
CA ALA A 340 11.57 3.84 -12.58
C ALA A 340 12.51 3.23 -11.53
N LEU A 341 12.46 3.71 -10.27
CA LEU A 341 13.24 3.16 -9.16
C LEU A 341 12.82 1.72 -8.85
N LEU A 342 11.51 1.52 -8.67
CA LEU A 342 10.93 0.20 -8.38
C LEU A 342 11.04 -0.74 -9.57
N GLU A 343 10.91 -0.23 -10.80
CA GLU A 343 11.09 -1.00 -12.02
C GLU A 343 12.49 -1.63 -12.09
N ARG A 344 13.53 -0.84 -11.80
CA ARG A 344 14.92 -1.33 -11.74
C ARG A 344 15.10 -2.42 -10.69
N ILE A 345 14.61 -2.22 -9.48
CA ILE A 345 14.69 -3.20 -8.38
C ILE A 345 13.94 -4.49 -8.74
N ILE A 346 12.68 -4.37 -9.19
CA ILE A 346 11.83 -5.51 -9.48
C ILE A 346 12.38 -6.32 -10.66
N LYS A 347 12.88 -5.65 -11.72
CA LYS A 347 13.53 -6.34 -12.85
C LYS A 347 14.82 -7.03 -12.44
N ALA A 348 15.63 -6.39 -11.57
CA ALA A 348 16.88 -6.97 -11.11
C ALA A 348 16.69 -8.24 -10.29
N SER A 349 15.71 -8.26 -9.37
CA SER A 349 15.63 -9.29 -8.34
C SER A 349 14.35 -10.13 -8.38
N SER A 350 13.66 -10.16 -9.52
CA SER A 350 12.53 -11.05 -9.76
C SER A 350 12.31 -11.33 -11.23
N ASN A 351 11.54 -12.38 -11.54
CA ASN A 351 11.09 -12.74 -12.88
C ASN A 351 9.56 -12.59 -13.00
N PRO A 352 8.98 -12.54 -14.21
CA PRO A 352 7.54 -12.60 -14.39
C PRO A 352 6.92 -13.80 -13.67
N GLY A 353 5.84 -13.57 -12.92
CA GLY A 353 5.18 -14.58 -12.10
C GLY A 353 5.70 -14.72 -10.66
N ASP A 354 6.88 -14.17 -10.33
CA ASP A 354 7.40 -14.15 -8.96
C ASP A 354 6.56 -13.26 -8.04
N LEU A 355 6.63 -13.51 -6.73
CA LEU A 355 5.86 -12.80 -5.72
C LEU A 355 6.66 -11.65 -5.11
N VAL A 356 6.12 -10.43 -5.23
CA VAL A 356 6.65 -9.20 -4.64
C VAL A 356 5.82 -8.78 -3.43
N LEU A 357 6.46 -8.47 -2.32
CA LEU A 357 5.83 -7.98 -1.09
C LEU A 357 6.32 -6.59 -0.73
N ASP A 358 5.37 -5.72 -0.34
CA ASP A 358 5.64 -4.40 0.26
C ASP A 358 4.69 -4.15 1.42
N CYS A 359 5.19 -4.07 2.65
CA CYS A 359 4.37 -3.87 3.84
C CYS A 359 4.29 -2.41 4.32
N PHE A 360 4.76 -1.46 3.50
CA PHE A 360 4.66 -0.01 3.68
C PHE A 360 4.29 0.63 2.35
N CYS A 361 3.16 0.21 1.79
CA CYS A 361 2.87 0.46 0.38
C CYS A 361 2.71 1.95 0.01
N GLY A 362 2.36 2.80 0.95
CA GLY A 362 2.12 4.21 0.71
C GLY A 362 1.21 4.45 -0.50
N SER A 363 1.76 5.07 -1.53
CA SER A 363 1.04 5.33 -2.80
C SER A 363 0.87 4.10 -3.71
N GLY A 364 1.36 2.91 -3.31
CA GLY A 364 1.25 1.67 -4.09
C GLY A 364 2.20 1.57 -5.29
N THR A 365 3.34 2.27 -5.29
CA THR A 365 4.28 2.24 -6.41
C THR A 365 4.80 0.84 -6.69
N THR A 366 5.18 0.10 -5.64
CA THR A 366 5.69 -1.29 -5.75
C THR A 366 4.66 -2.19 -6.43
N ALA A 367 3.41 -2.16 -5.97
CA ALA A 367 2.33 -2.97 -6.53
C ALA A 367 2.02 -2.60 -7.99
N ALA A 368 1.99 -1.30 -8.30
CA ALA A 368 1.73 -0.82 -9.66
C ALA A 368 2.82 -1.27 -10.64
N VAL A 369 4.09 -1.18 -10.26
CA VAL A 369 5.20 -1.63 -11.09
C VAL A 369 5.24 -3.15 -11.21
N ALA A 370 5.00 -3.88 -10.10
CA ALA A 370 4.90 -5.35 -10.12
C ALA A 370 3.80 -5.82 -11.09
N GLU A 371 2.62 -5.18 -11.06
CA GLU A 371 1.51 -5.45 -11.99
C GLU A 371 1.92 -5.23 -13.45
N LYS A 372 2.48 -4.07 -13.77
CA LYS A 372 2.95 -3.72 -15.13
C LYS A 372 4.00 -4.68 -15.66
N LEU A 373 4.82 -5.23 -14.78
CA LEU A 373 5.88 -6.18 -15.12
C LEU A 373 5.43 -7.65 -15.06
N GLY A 374 4.17 -7.93 -14.79
CA GLY A 374 3.62 -9.29 -14.76
C GLY A 374 4.05 -10.10 -13.53
N ARG A 375 4.41 -9.46 -12.43
CA ARG A 375 4.68 -10.10 -11.15
C ARG A 375 3.38 -10.25 -10.36
N ARG A 376 3.35 -11.23 -9.45
CA ARG A 376 2.33 -11.32 -8.40
C ARG A 376 2.73 -10.34 -7.28
N TRP A 377 1.74 -9.76 -6.61
CA TRP A 377 2.06 -8.83 -5.54
C TRP A 377 1.10 -8.95 -4.34
N ILE A 378 1.66 -8.70 -3.17
CA ILE A 378 0.94 -8.48 -1.92
C ILE A 378 1.46 -7.17 -1.35
N THR A 379 0.55 -6.28 -0.99
CA THR A 379 0.96 -5.01 -0.38
C THR A 379 0.04 -4.64 0.75
N CYS A 380 0.59 -4.01 1.80
CA CYS A 380 -0.23 -3.55 2.93
C CYS A 380 0.19 -2.17 3.43
N ASP A 381 -0.75 -1.51 4.08
CA ASP A 381 -0.53 -0.25 4.78
C ASP A 381 -1.49 -0.10 5.96
N LEU A 382 -1.08 0.67 6.96
CA LEU A 382 -1.90 1.02 8.10
C LEU A 382 -2.86 2.17 7.78
N GLY A 383 -2.43 3.09 6.88
CA GLY A 383 -3.15 4.29 6.49
C GLY A 383 -4.29 4.00 5.49
N ARG A 384 -5.52 4.40 5.82
CA ARG A 384 -6.66 4.27 4.90
C ARG A 384 -6.43 5.05 3.60
N PHE A 385 -5.86 6.24 3.72
CA PHE A 385 -5.54 7.09 2.56
C PHE A 385 -4.51 6.44 1.63
N ALA A 386 -3.51 5.74 2.19
CA ALA A 386 -2.55 4.95 1.42
C ALA A 386 -3.26 3.85 0.60
N ILE A 387 -4.13 3.08 1.24
CA ILE A 387 -4.92 2.03 0.59
C ILE A 387 -5.80 2.59 -0.54
N HIS A 388 -6.47 3.72 -0.31
CA HIS A 388 -7.28 4.36 -1.34
C HIS A 388 -6.43 4.87 -2.52
N THR A 389 -5.29 5.51 -2.23
CA THR A 389 -4.35 6.00 -3.25
C THR A 389 -3.79 4.84 -4.08
N ALA A 390 -3.34 3.76 -3.42
CA ALA A 390 -2.86 2.55 -4.08
C ALA A 390 -3.94 1.91 -4.96
N ARG A 391 -5.20 1.81 -4.48
CA ARG A 391 -6.35 1.33 -5.27
C ARG A 391 -6.52 2.15 -6.55
N LYS A 392 -6.61 3.47 -6.46
CA LYS A 392 -6.76 4.36 -7.63
C LYS A 392 -5.62 4.20 -8.62
N ARG A 393 -4.38 4.12 -8.12
CA ARG A 393 -3.20 3.91 -8.95
C ARG A 393 -3.27 2.59 -9.70
N LEU A 394 -3.62 1.50 -9.04
CA LEU A 394 -3.79 0.18 -9.66
C LEU A 394 -4.90 0.20 -10.72
N LEU A 395 -6.05 0.79 -10.41
CA LEU A 395 -7.16 0.93 -11.35
C LEU A 395 -6.83 1.79 -12.57
N SER A 396 -5.83 2.67 -12.49
CA SER A 396 -5.36 3.47 -13.63
C SER A 396 -4.47 2.71 -14.61
N ILE A 397 -4.11 1.46 -14.29
CA ILE A 397 -3.33 0.59 -15.18
C ILE A 397 -4.28 -0.10 -16.15
N ASP A 398 -4.01 0.06 -17.45
CA ASP A 398 -4.80 -0.59 -18.48
C ASP A 398 -4.76 -2.11 -18.31
N ASN A 399 -5.95 -2.74 -18.32
CA ASN A 399 -6.13 -4.18 -18.13
C ASN A 399 -5.50 -4.74 -16.84
N VAL A 400 -5.56 -3.96 -15.75
CA VAL A 400 -5.15 -4.45 -14.43
C VAL A 400 -5.86 -5.77 -14.09
N LYS A 401 -5.10 -6.76 -13.66
CA LYS A 401 -5.64 -8.07 -13.27
C LYS A 401 -6.56 -7.93 -12.06
N PRO A 402 -7.57 -8.80 -11.92
CA PRO A 402 -8.40 -8.83 -10.72
C PRO A 402 -7.55 -8.95 -9.45
N PHE A 403 -7.87 -8.13 -8.45
CA PHE A 403 -7.22 -8.17 -7.16
C PHE A 403 -8.24 -8.00 -6.03
N VAL A 404 -7.84 -8.35 -4.81
CA VAL A 404 -8.69 -8.25 -3.63
C VAL A 404 -8.20 -7.16 -2.69
N VAL A 405 -9.15 -6.46 -2.07
CA VAL A 405 -8.88 -5.59 -0.93
C VAL A 405 -9.30 -6.34 0.33
N GLN A 406 -8.37 -6.47 1.27
CA GLN A 406 -8.54 -7.25 2.49
C GLN A 406 -8.23 -6.42 3.74
N ASN A 407 -8.74 -6.87 4.87
CA ASN A 407 -8.32 -6.41 6.20
C ASN A 407 -8.38 -7.59 7.20
N LEU A 408 -8.00 -7.33 8.45
CA LEU A 408 -8.16 -8.28 9.55
C LEU A 408 -9.47 -8.09 10.32
N GLY A 409 -10.12 -6.95 10.14
CA GLY A 409 -11.47 -6.60 10.56
C GLY A 409 -11.80 -7.03 12.00
N LYS A 410 -12.84 -7.84 12.15
CA LYS A 410 -13.32 -8.29 13.46
C LYS A 410 -12.28 -9.14 14.22
N TYR A 411 -11.42 -9.85 13.55
CA TYR A 411 -10.44 -10.72 14.21
C TYR A 411 -9.34 -9.91 14.92
N GLU A 412 -8.92 -8.80 14.35
CA GLU A 412 -8.00 -7.86 15.02
C GLU A 412 -8.65 -7.26 16.26
N ARG A 413 -9.93 -6.87 16.15
CA ARG A 413 -10.70 -6.32 17.29
C ARG A 413 -10.91 -7.34 18.40
N GLN A 414 -11.19 -8.59 18.05
CA GLN A 414 -11.30 -9.69 19.03
C GLN A 414 -9.96 -9.95 19.74
N ALA A 415 -8.85 -9.97 18.99
CA ALA A 415 -7.51 -10.13 19.54
C ALA A 415 -7.14 -8.96 20.48
N TRP A 416 -7.47 -7.73 20.10
CA TRP A 416 -7.31 -6.55 20.95
C TRP A 416 -8.16 -6.66 22.22
N GLN A 417 -9.44 -7.02 22.09
CA GLN A 417 -10.34 -7.17 23.24
C GLN A 417 -9.83 -8.24 24.21
N ALA A 418 -9.31 -9.36 23.71
CA ALA A 418 -8.74 -10.41 24.53
C ALA A 418 -7.45 -9.97 25.25
N ALA A 419 -6.63 -9.14 24.63
CA ALA A 419 -5.39 -8.63 25.22
C ALA A 419 -5.64 -7.52 26.25
N GLU A 420 -6.67 -6.69 26.07
CA GLU A 420 -6.97 -5.56 26.97
C GLU A 420 -7.71 -6.02 28.25
N TRP A 421 -8.59 -7.01 28.13
CA TRP A 421 -9.36 -7.54 29.27
C TRP A 421 -9.08 -9.04 29.44
N ASP A 422 -8.42 -9.39 30.54
CA ASP A 422 -7.89 -10.72 30.87
C ASP A 422 -8.89 -11.86 30.59
N ASP A 423 -8.38 -12.99 30.07
CA ASP A 423 -9.14 -14.18 29.68
C ASP A 423 -9.99 -14.82 30.81
N GLN A 424 -9.74 -14.46 32.08
CA GLN A 424 -10.47 -14.98 33.24
C GLN A 424 -11.84 -14.31 33.44
N ALA A 425 -12.15 -13.16 32.82
CA ALA A 425 -13.47 -12.56 32.89
C ALA A 425 -14.47 -13.34 32.01
N ALA A 426 -15.53 -13.89 32.59
CA ALA A 426 -16.62 -14.49 31.82
C ALA A 426 -17.10 -13.52 30.72
N GLY A 427 -17.46 -14.02 29.53
CA GLY A 427 -17.75 -13.20 28.34
C GLY A 427 -18.63 -11.98 28.54
N ARG A 428 -19.62 -12.02 29.49
CA ARG A 428 -20.47 -10.88 29.83
C ARG A 428 -19.71 -9.74 30.51
N ALA A 429 -18.75 -10.06 31.40
CA ALA A 429 -17.96 -9.07 32.11
C ALA A 429 -17.00 -8.34 31.12
N ARG A 430 -16.40 -9.07 30.19
CA ARG A 430 -15.56 -8.51 29.13
C ARG A 430 -16.35 -7.57 28.23
N GLU A 431 -17.57 -7.96 27.85
CA GLU A 431 -18.44 -7.12 27.02
C GLU A 431 -18.87 -5.84 27.77
N ALA A 432 -19.17 -5.94 29.04
CA ALA A 432 -19.51 -4.79 29.88
C ALA A 432 -18.30 -3.82 29.98
N ALA A 433 -17.10 -4.32 30.24
CA ALA A 433 -15.88 -3.52 30.31
C ALA A 433 -15.58 -2.82 28.95
N TYR A 434 -15.76 -3.52 27.84
CA TYR A 434 -15.65 -2.95 26.52
C TYR A 434 -16.65 -1.81 26.28
N ARG A 435 -17.92 -2.02 26.61
CA ARG A 435 -18.97 -0.98 26.46
C ARG A 435 -18.67 0.25 27.30
N GLU A 436 -18.27 0.07 28.56
CA GLU A 436 -17.88 1.15 29.44
C GLU A 436 -16.68 1.93 28.90
N PHE A 437 -15.68 1.23 28.37
CA PHE A 437 -14.51 1.83 27.74
C PHE A 437 -14.90 2.69 26.54
N ILE A 438 -15.74 2.19 25.62
CA ILE A 438 -16.20 2.96 24.44
C ILE A 438 -17.05 4.16 24.86
N LEU A 439 -17.96 4.01 25.85
CA LEU A 439 -18.77 5.12 26.37
C LEU A 439 -17.89 6.23 26.94
N ARG A 440 -16.87 5.86 27.73
CA ARG A 440 -15.90 6.82 28.27
C ARG A 440 -15.18 7.58 27.16
N LEU A 441 -14.69 6.90 26.12
CA LEU A 441 -14.03 7.54 24.97
C LEU A 441 -14.99 8.44 24.19
N TYR A 442 -16.23 8.03 24.09
CA TYR A 442 -17.26 8.85 23.43
C TYR A 442 -17.70 10.06 24.30
N GLY A 443 -17.35 10.08 25.60
CA GLY A 443 -17.78 11.10 26.53
C GLY A 443 -19.24 10.95 26.92
N ALA A 444 -19.74 9.72 26.98
CA ALA A 444 -21.10 9.39 27.45
C ALA A 444 -21.08 8.86 28.90
N GLN A 445 -22.12 9.19 29.66
CA GLN A 445 -22.34 8.64 30.97
C GLN A 445 -22.97 7.25 30.86
N THR A 446 -22.43 6.25 31.57
CA THR A 446 -22.97 4.88 31.57
C THR A 446 -24.36 4.84 32.19
N LEU A 447 -25.32 4.17 31.58
CA LEU A 447 -26.67 3.93 32.09
C LEU A 447 -26.85 2.45 32.43
N PRO A 448 -27.24 2.10 33.68
CA PRO A 448 -27.52 0.73 34.06
C PRO A 448 -28.87 0.23 33.54
N GLY A 449 -29.00 -1.08 33.39
CA GLY A 449 -30.31 -1.75 33.18
C GLY A 449 -30.83 -1.75 31.74
N GLY A 450 -30.09 -1.23 30.76
CA GLY A 450 -30.44 -1.32 29.33
C GLY A 450 -29.84 -2.55 28.68
N THR A 451 -30.57 -3.15 27.76
CA THR A 451 -30.04 -4.21 26.89
C THR A 451 -29.44 -3.63 25.63
N TRP A 452 -30.05 -2.58 25.09
CA TRP A 452 -29.69 -1.94 23.82
C TRP A 452 -29.22 -0.48 23.97
N THR A 453 -29.52 0.16 25.13
CA THR A 453 -29.08 1.52 25.44
C THR A 453 -28.15 1.45 26.64
N HIS A 454 -26.90 1.82 26.44
CA HIS A 454 -25.79 1.60 27.37
C HIS A 454 -25.34 2.89 28.06
N GLY A 455 -25.65 4.04 27.49
CA GLY A 455 -25.20 5.34 28.02
C GLY A 455 -26.11 6.51 27.64
N LEU A 456 -25.76 7.69 28.15
CA LEU A 456 -26.41 8.97 27.85
C LEU A 456 -25.36 10.04 27.56
N LYS A 457 -25.54 10.80 26.48
CA LYS A 457 -24.70 11.95 26.11
C LYS A 457 -25.56 13.10 25.60
N ALA A 458 -25.47 14.27 26.21
CA ALA A 458 -26.20 15.47 25.79
C ALA A 458 -27.70 15.24 25.52
N GLY A 459 -28.36 14.45 26.39
CA GLY A 459 -29.78 14.12 26.29
C GLY A 459 -30.13 13.03 25.26
N ARG A 460 -29.14 12.43 24.56
CA ARG A 460 -29.32 11.34 23.63
C ARG A 460 -28.88 10.02 24.26
N LEU A 461 -29.66 8.97 24.11
CA LEU A 461 -29.28 7.62 24.54
C LEU A 461 -28.16 7.10 23.65
N VAL A 462 -27.27 6.25 24.17
CA VAL A 462 -26.13 5.73 23.42
C VAL A 462 -26.15 4.21 23.39
N HIS A 463 -26.11 3.66 22.19
CA HIS A 463 -25.86 2.23 21.96
C HIS A 463 -24.41 2.00 21.58
N VAL A 464 -23.79 0.97 22.12
CA VAL A 464 -22.46 0.49 21.70
C VAL A 464 -22.62 -0.88 21.05
N GLY A 465 -22.30 -0.97 19.77
CA GLY A 465 -22.34 -2.18 18.98
C GLY A 465 -21.27 -3.20 19.38
N ALA A 466 -21.48 -4.45 19.01
CA ALA A 466 -20.55 -5.54 19.30
C ALA A 466 -19.17 -5.35 18.62
N VAL A 467 -18.14 -5.95 19.21
CA VAL A 467 -16.75 -5.89 18.68
C VAL A 467 -16.62 -6.65 17.36
N ASP A 468 -17.36 -7.74 17.20
CA ASP A 468 -17.17 -8.75 16.15
C ASP A 468 -18.34 -8.86 15.17
N ALA A 469 -19.37 -8.06 15.32
CA ALA A 469 -20.54 -8.06 14.44
C ALA A 469 -20.90 -6.64 14.01
N PRO A 470 -21.39 -6.46 12.76
CA PRO A 470 -21.96 -5.20 12.33
C PRO A 470 -23.28 -4.92 13.03
N VAL A 471 -23.61 -3.64 13.24
CA VAL A 471 -24.97 -3.25 13.65
C VAL A 471 -25.92 -3.54 12.52
N THR A 472 -27.01 -4.26 12.80
CA THR A 472 -27.98 -4.72 11.80
C THR A 472 -29.32 -3.95 11.91
N VAL A 473 -30.20 -4.11 10.91
CA VAL A 473 -31.58 -3.60 10.95
C VAL A 473 -32.36 -4.23 12.12
N GLY A 474 -32.07 -5.51 12.46
CA GLY A 474 -32.66 -6.19 13.62
C GLY A 474 -32.29 -5.50 14.92
N ASP A 475 -31.00 -5.18 15.10
CA ASP A 475 -30.51 -4.46 16.29
C ASP A 475 -31.15 -3.08 16.38
N LEU A 476 -31.25 -2.36 15.27
CA LEU A 476 -31.86 -1.05 15.24
C LEU A 476 -33.33 -1.06 15.67
N LYS A 477 -34.12 -2.09 15.26
CA LYS A 477 -35.50 -2.27 15.72
C LYS A 477 -35.59 -2.40 17.23
N ALA A 478 -34.67 -3.14 17.83
CA ALA A 478 -34.61 -3.33 19.26
C ALA A 478 -34.15 -2.04 19.99
N ILE A 479 -33.15 -1.34 19.42
CA ILE A 479 -32.69 -0.04 19.92
C ILE A 479 -33.83 0.97 19.91
N VAL A 480 -34.54 1.15 18.82
CA VAL A 480 -35.66 2.11 18.69
C VAL A 480 -36.75 1.84 19.73
N ARG A 481 -37.12 0.57 19.93
CA ARG A 481 -38.11 0.18 20.94
C ARG A 481 -37.65 0.57 22.36
N GLU A 482 -36.41 0.26 22.71
CA GLU A 482 -35.86 0.57 24.03
C GLU A 482 -35.71 2.08 24.24
N VAL A 483 -35.26 2.81 23.21
CA VAL A 483 -35.14 4.28 23.23
C VAL A 483 -36.48 4.92 23.50
N PHE A 484 -37.54 4.48 22.86
CA PHE A 484 -38.89 5.01 23.05
C PHE A 484 -39.38 4.81 24.48
N VAL A 485 -39.13 3.63 25.07
CA VAL A 485 -39.52 3.33 26.44
C VAL A 485 -38.72 4.14 27.47
N ARG A 486 -37.39 4.26 27.27
CA ARG A 486 -36.48 4.90 28.22
C ARG A 486 -36.47 6.43 28.15
N ALA A 487 -36.68 7.00 26.95
CA ALA A 487 -36.64 8.44 26.76
C ALA A 487 -37.60 9.18 27.73
N GLY A 488 -38.78 8.65 27.92
CA GLY A 488 -39.75 9.20 28.89
C GLY A 488 -39.35 9.02 30.37
N ALA A 489 -38.68 7.92 30.70
CA ALA A 489 -38.27 7.60 32.07
C ALA A 489 -36.99 8.39 32.49
N GLU A 490 -36.09 8.64 31.58
CA GLU A 490 -34.82 9.30 31.86
C GLU A 490 -34.84 10.82 31.55
N GLY A 491 -35.97 11.36 31.08
CA GLY A 491 -36.10 12.77 30.68
C GLY A 491 -35.29 13.12 29.43
N ALA A 492 -34.86 12.11 28.68
CA ALA A 492 -34.10 12.27 27.44
C ALA A 492 -35.04 12.50 26.26
N ALA A 493 -34.61 13.19 25.23
CA ALA A 493 -35.32 13.22 23.94
C ALA A 493 -35.36 11.80 23.33
N ALA A 494 -36.44 11.50 22.58
CA ALA A 494 -36.54 10.23 21.85
C ALA A 494 -35.48 10.16 20.70
N SER A 495 -34.24 10.05 21.10
CA SER A 495 -33.07 10.12 20.23
C SER A 495 -31.95 9.22 20.73
N ALA A 496 -31.18 8.65 19.81
CA ALA A 496 -30.01 7.86 20.18
C ALA A 496 -28.84 8.05 19.20
N ASP A 497 -27.62 7.87 19.74
CA ASP A 497 -26.40 7.70 19.00
C ASP A 497 -26.05 6.20 18.99
N VAL A 498 -25.92 5.63 17.81
CA VAL A 498 -25.58 4.22 17.60
C VAL A 498 -24.11 4.14 17.18
N LEU A 499 -23.27 3.68 18.12
CA LEU A 499 -21.83 3.51 17.89
C LEU A 499 -21.59 2.09 17.38
N GLY A 500 -20.94 1.96 16.21
CA GLY A 500 -20.60 0.66 15.62
C GLY A 500 -19.23 0.66 14.95
N TRP A 501 -18.54 -0.48 14.99
CA TRP A 501 -17.34 -0.69 14.20
C TRP A 501 -17.68 -0.81 12.73
N ASP A 502 -18.73 -1.55 12.45
CA ASP A 502 -19.29 -1.79 11.13
C ASP A 502 -20.80 -1.71 11.19
N PHE A 503 -21.41 -1.40 10.06
CA PHE A 503 -22.84 -1.31 9.89
C PHE A 503 -23.26 -2.19 8.71
N ALA A 504 -24.35 -2.92 8.82
CA ALA A 504 -24.90 -3.68 7.72
C ALA A 504 -25.24 -2.72 6.55
N PHE A 505 -24.97 -3.12 5.34
CA PHE A 505 -25.14 -2.29 4.15
C PHE A 505 -26.55 -1.71 3.96
N GLU A 506 -27.56 -2.41 4.48
CA GLU A 506 -28.97 -2.03 4.39
C GLU A 506 -29.39 -0.98 5.44
N LEU A 507 -28.52 -0.69 6.42
CA LEU A 507 -28.92 0.05 7.61
C LEU A 507 -29.21 1.54 7.37
N ASN A 508 -28.46 2.17 6.45
CA ASN A 508 -28.41 3.63 6.34
C ASN A 508 -29.78 4.25 5.98
N GLU A 509 -30.50 3.72 5.01
CA GLU A 509 -31.76 4.34 4.57
C GLU A 509 -32.99 3.68 5.21
N THR A 510 -33.06 2.36 5.16
CA THR A 510 -34.17 1.59 5.75
C THR A 510 -34.24 1.82 7.25
N GLY A 511 -33.06 1.86 7.93
CA GLY A 511 -32.98 2.09 9.36
C GLY A 511 -33.38 3.51 9.77
N LEU A 512 -32.93 4.52 9.05
CA LEU A 512 -33.28 5.93 9.35
C LEU A 512 -34.76 6.20 9.07
N ASN A 513 -35.31 5.66 8.00
CA ASN A 513 -36.75 5.84 7.72
C ASN A 513 -37.61 5.16 8.77
N MET A 514 -37.27 3.94 9.19
CA MET A 514 -37.98 3.22 10.24
C MET A 514 -37.89 3.97 11.59
N ALA A 515 -36.75 4.51 11.93
CA ALA A 515 -36.57 5.28 13.16
C ALA A 515 -37.39 6.59 13.13
N ARG A 516 -37.41 7.30 11.99
CA ARG A 516 -38.25 8.49 11.78
C ARG A 516 -39.74 8.19 11.87
N GLU A 517 -40.20 7.09 11.26
CA GLU A 517 -41.59 6.64 11.37
C GLU A 517 -41.98 6.31 12.81
N ALA A 518 -41.03 5.81 13.60
CA ALA A 518 -41.19 5.57 15.02
C ALA A 518 -41.03 6.84 15.92
N GLY A 519 -40.74 8.00 15.32
CA GLY A 519 -40.54 9.26 16.06
C GLY A 519 -39.22 9.32 16.86
N VAL A 520 -38.21 8.52 16.47
CA VAL A 520 -36.91 8.47 17.13
C VAL A 520 -35.84 9.03 16.20
N ASP A 521 -35.06 10.02 16.68
CA ASP A 521 -33.92 10.58 15.98
C ASP A 521 -32.67 9.74 16.23
N ILE A 522 -32.19 9.04 15.19
CA ILE A 522 -30.99 8.17 15.26
C ILE A 522 -29.84 8.80 14.49
N LYS A 523 -28.65 8.76 15.10
CA LYS A 523 -27.37 9.06 14.45
C LYS A 523 -26.46 7.85 14.52
N PHE A 524 -25.93 7.45 13.38
CA PHE A 524 -24.92 6.39 13.29
C PHE A 524 -23.53 6.99 13.37
N ARG A 525 -22.71 6.44 14.27
CA ARG A 525 -21.32 6.88 14.41
C ARG A 525 -20.38 5.70 14.39
N LYS A 526 -19.37 5.78 13.54
CA LYS A 526 -18.34 4.74 13.42
C LYS A 526 -17.37 4.84 14.61
N ILE A 527 -17.12 3.71 15.26
CA ILE A 527 -16.06 3.56 16.24
C ILE A 527 -14.74 3.54 15.43
N PRO A 528 -13.84 4.49 15.65
CA PRO A 528 -12.62 4.58 14.86
C PRO A 528 -11.60 3.51 15.27
N ARG A 529 -10.75 3.10 14.32
CA ARG A 529 -9.71 2.10 14.57
C ARG A 529 -8.66 2.58 15.58
N GLU A 530 -8.51 3.87 15.73
CA GLU A 530 -7.66 4.55 16.72
C GLU A 530 -7.92 4.07 18.16
N VAL A 531 -9.13 3.57 18.43
CA VAL A 531 -9.50 2.94 19.73
C VAL A 531 -8.63 1.73 20.07
N LEU A 532 -8.10 1.02 19.07
CA LEU A 532 -7.20 -0.11 19.26
C LEU A 532 -5.78 0.32 19.66
N GLU A 533 -5.49 1.61 19.63
CA GLU A 533 -4.17 2.16 19.86
C GLU A 533 -4.10 2.90 21.20
N LYS A 534 -3.43 2.29 22.17
CA LYS A 534 -3.32 2.86 23.53
C LYS A 534 -2.84 4.31 23.55
N LYS A 535 -1.89 4.68 22.67
CA LYS A 535 -1.41 6.07 22.58
C LYS A 535 -2.48 7.05 22.12
N ALA A 536 -3.36 6.65 21.19
CA ALA A 536 -4.47 7.47 20.75
C ALA A 536 -5.49 7.67 21.87
N VAL A 537 -5.75 6.60 22.62
CA VAL A 537 -6.62 6.63 23.82
C VAL A 537 -6.04 7.53 24.89
N ASP A 538 -4.76 7.38 25.22
CA ASP A 538 -4.06 8.16 26.25
C ASP A 538 -3.97 9.66 25.88
N ALA A 539 -3.84 9.97 24.59
CA ALA A 539 -3.82 11.35 24.08
C ALA A 539 -5.21 11.98 23.97
N GLY A 540 -6.29 11.20 24.12
CA GLY A 540 -7.67 11.69 23.97
C GLY A 540 -8.05 12.05 22.53
N ASP A 541 -7.29 11.56 21.53
CA ASP A 541 -7.51 11.86 20.10
C ASP A 541 -8.33 10.76 19.44
N ILE A 542 -9.51 10.51 19.98
CA ILE A 542 -10.48 9.56 19.45
C ILE A 542 -11.69 10.31 18.92
N ARG A 543 -11.91 10.26 17.60
CA ARG A 543 -13.04 10.90 16.95
C ARG A 543 -14.00 9.87 16.38
N PHE A 544 -15.26 9.94 16.83
CA PHE A 544 -16.34 9.10 16.33
C PHE A 544 -17.00 9.78 15.14
N PHE A 545 -16.86 9.20 13.96
CA PHE A 545 -17.33 9.78 12.71
C PHE A 545 -18.81 9.48 12.49
N GLU A 546 -19.61 10.48 12.12
CA GLU A 546 -20.95 10.27 11.62
C GLU A 546 -20.89 9.64 10.20
N LEU A 547 -21.79 8.72 9.87
CA LEU A 547 -21.82 8.13 8.53
C LEU A 547 -22.31 9.16 7.51
N GLY A 548 -21.66 9.22 6.38
CA GLY A 548 -22.12 10.03 5.24
C GLY A 548 -23.47 9.53 4.70
N ALA A 549 -24.22 10.42 4.09
CA ALA A 549 -25.47 10.07 3.41
C ALA A 549 -25.31 10.18 1.89
N LEU A 550 -25.76 9.14 1.16
CA LEU A 550 -25.64 9.03 -0.27
C LEU A 550 -27.04 8.95 -0.93
N SER A 551 -27.33 9.84 -1.87
CA SER A 551 -28.53 9.78 -2.70
C SER A 551 -28.21 9.28 -4.09
N VAL A 552 -28.92 8.24 -4.53
CA VAL A 552 -28.75 7.61 -5.85
C VAL A 552 -30.11 7.46 -6.52
N GLY A 553 -30.25 8.04 -7.70
CA GLY A 553 -31.39 7.84 -8.58
C GLY A 553 -31.23 6.57 -9.41
N GLN A 554 -32.33 5.87 -9.66
CA GLN A 554 -32.35 4.69 -10.51
C GLN A 554 -33.40 4.83 -11.61
N ALA A 555 -33.08 4.41 -12.84
CA ALA A 555 -33.99 4.34 -13.97
C ALA A 555 -33.82 3.02 -14.70
N VAL A 556 -34.92 2.25 -14.83
CA VAL A 556 -34.92 0.95 -15.52
C VAL A 556 -35.66 1.08 -16.84
N GLN A 557 -35.04 0.67 -17.93
CA GLN A 557 -35.65 0.61 -19.27
C GLN A 557 -35.40 -0.77 -19.88
N GLY A 558 -36.39 -1.65 -19.81
CA GLY A 558 -36.22 -3.06 -20.17
C GLY A 558 -35.15 -3.72 -19.26
N GLN A 559 -34.12 -4.29 -19.86
CA GLN A 559 -33.01 -4.92 -19.11
C GLN A 559 -31.89 -3.94 -18.74
N ARG A 560 -32.01 -2.66 -19.09
CA ARG A 560 -30.97 -1.65 -18.83
C ARG A 560 -31.31 -0.83 -17.58
N LEU A 561 -30.38 -0.83 -16.62
CA LEU A 561 -30.37 0.02 -15.43
C LEU A 561 -29.43 1.21 -15.65
N THR A 562 -29.90 2.40 -15.32
CA THR A 562 -29.05 3.60 -15.20
C THR A 562 -29.11 4.07 -13.74
N LEU A 563 -27.96 4.18 -13.12
CA LEU A 563 -27.79 4.81 -11.81
C LEU A 563 -27.22 6.20 -11.97
N THR A 564 -27.65 7.14 -11.13
CA THR A 564 -27.11 8.51 -11.12
C THR A 564 -26.92 8.94 -9.68
N LEU A 565 -25.69 9.35 -9.32
CA LEU A 565 -25.46 10.00 -8.05
C LEU A 565 -26.18 11.34 -8.05
N GLN A 566 -27.01 11.59 -7.04
CA GLN A 566 -27.86 12.79 -6.95
C GLN A 566 -27.40 13.75 -5.86
N ASP A 567 -26.89 13.19 -4.75
CA ASP A 567 -26.38 13.98 -3.62
C ASP A 567 -25.45 13.12 -2.75
N PHE A 568 -24.50 13.78 -2.11
CA PHE A 568 -23.59 13.19 -1.13
C PHE A 568 -23.32 14.16 0.00
N LEU A 569 -23.71 13.78 1.20
CA LEU A 569 -23.45 14.52 2.44
C LEU A 569 -22.31 13.88 3.19
N MET A 570 -21.22 14.59 3.34
CA MET A 570 -20.08 14.23 4.16
C MET A 570 -20.21 14.93 5.54
N PRO A 571 -19.86 14.26 6.65
CA PRO A 571 -19.80 14.91 7.94
C PRO A 571 -18.87 16.12 7.91
N GLN A 572 -19.36 17.29 8.33
CA GLN A 572 -18.64 18.55 8.19
C GLN A 572 -17.48 18.73 9.17
N ASP A 573 -17.44 17.95 10.25
CA ASP A 573 -16.43 18.09 11.32
C ASP A 573 -15.00 17.77 10.87
N ASP A 574 -14.84 17.09 9.73
CA ASP A 574 -13.55 16.66 9.20
C ASP A 574 -12.97 17.61 8.15
N ILE A 575 -13.72 18.61 7.72
CA ILE A 575 -13.29 19.59 6.70
C ILE A 575 -13.08 20.94 7.37
N PRO A 576 -11.91 21.60 7.20
CA PRO A 576 -11.71 22.97 7.68
C PRO A 576 -12.78 23.95 7.16
N ALA A 577 -13.25 24.86 8.01
CA ALA A 577 -14.39 25.74 7.70
C ALA A 577 -14.17 26.67 6.49
N ASP A 578 -12.92 27.02 6.20
CA ASP A 578 -12.52 27.78 5.01
C ASP A 578 -12.66 26.94 3.73
N ILE A 579 -12.35 25.65 3.81
CA ILE A 579 -12.50 24.69 2.70
C ILE A 579 -13.97 24.36 2.45
N GLN A 580 -14.77 24.20 3.51
CA GLN A 580 -16.23 24.00 3.36
C GLN A 580 -16.88 25.11 2.51
N ARG A 581 -16.40 26.35 2.65
CA ARG A 581 -16.89 27.48 1.86
C ARG A 581 -16.50 27.44 0.38
N SER A 582 -15.44 26.70 0.04
CA SER A 582 -14.97 26.55 -1.35
C SER A 582 -15.68 25.41 -2.08
N ILE A 583 -16.46 24.59 -1.38
CA ILE A 583 -17.25 23.50 -1.97
C ILE A 583 -18.53 24.11 -2.51
N THR A 584 -18.64 24.18 -3.83
CA THR A 584 -19.79 24.74 -4.55
C THR A 584 -20.79 23.66 -4.97
N HIS A 585 -20.35 22.42 -5.07
CA HIS A 585 -21.17 21.28 -5.46
C HIS A 585 -20.77 20.02 -4.69
N TRP A 586 -21.74 19.25 -4.22
CA TRP A 586 -21.52 18.04 -3.43
C TRP A 586 -20.60 17.01 -4.13
N SER A 587 -20.63 16.91 -5.45
CA SER A 587 -19.80 15.97 -6.19
C SER A 587 -18.30 16.21 -6.01
N GLN A 588 -17.89 17.43 -5.59
CA GLN A 588 -16.49 17.73 -5.28
C GLN A 588 -15.98 16.97 -4.06
N LEU A 589 -16.87 16.52 -3.19
CA LEU A 589 -16.55 15.68 -2.04
C LEU A 589 -16.27 14.22 -2.40
N VAL A 590 -16.70 13.78 -3.58
CA VAL A 590 -16.55 12.41 -4.06
C VAL A 590 -15.27 12.29 -4.88
N ASP A 591 -14.34 11.43 -4.43
CA ASP A 591 -13.11 11.14 -5.16
C ASP A 591 -13.23 9.90 -6.04
N TYR A 592 -14.05 8.93 -5.61
CA TYR A 592 -14.23 7.64 -6.27
C TYR A 592 -15.64 7.10 -5.98
N TRP A 593 -16.26 6.44 -6.95
CA TRP A 593 -17.42 5.60 -6.70
C TRP A 593 -17.45 4.37 -7.61
N ALA A 594 -18.10 3.33 -7.12
CA ALA A 594 -18.14 2.04 -7.77
C ALA A 594 -19.50 1.34 -7.56
N VAL A 595 -19.80 0.36 -8.40
CA VAL A 595 -21.08 -0.36 -8.38
C VAL A 595 -20.83 -1.87 -8.44
N ASP A 596 -21.50 -2.58 -7.55
CA ASP A 596 -21.76 -4.00 -7.62
C ASP A 596 -23.20 -4.20 -8.11
N TRP A 597 -23.34 -4.74 -9.32
CA TRP A 597 -24.65 -4.86 -9.99
C TRP A 597 -25.50 -6.04 -9.52
N ASP A 598 -24.91 -7.01 -8.82
CA ASP A 598 -25.59 -8.19 -8.26
C ASP A 598 -24.98 -8.57 -6.91
N PHE A 599 -25.14 -7.66 -5.93
CA PHE A 599 -24.60 -7.81 -4.59
C PHE A 599 -25.29 -8.95 -3.84
N ARG A 600 -24.52 -9.89 -3.30
CA ARG A 600 -25.02 -11.10 -2.62
C ARG A 600 -24.73 -11.18 -1.13
N GLY A 601 -24.38 -10.08 -0.51
CA GLY A 601 -24.50 -9.90 0.93
C GLY A 601 -23.23 -9.96 1.76
N ASP A 602 -22.03 -10.31 1.23
CA ASP A 602 -20.80 -10.44 2.01
C ASP A 602 -19.63 -9.59 1.53
N THR A 603 -19.32 -9.63 0.25
CA THR A 603 -18.16 -8.96 -0.35
C THR A 603 -18.64 -8.03 -1.46
N PHE A 604 -18.12 -6.82 -1.51
CA PHE A 604 -18.36 -5.88 -2.60
C PHE A 604 -17.56 -6.29 -3.85
N HIS A 605 -18.28 -6.60 -4.94
CA HIS A 605 -17.68 -6.92 -6.23
C HIS A 605 -17.68 -5.68 -7.12
N ASN A 606 -16.56 -5.02 -7.23
CA ASN A 606 -16.41 -3.83 -8.05
C ASN A 606 -16.43 -4.21 -9.54
N GLN A 607 -17.58 -4.01 -10.17
CA GLN A 607 -17.81 -4.33 -11.58
C GLN A 607 -17.81 -3.09 -12.48
N TRP A 608 -18.01 -1.92 -11.90
CA TRP A 608 -17.93 -0.62 -12.56
C TRP A 608 -17.46 0.44 -11.59
N GLN A 609 -16.64 1.36 -12.07
CA GLN A 609 -16.13 2.47 -11.26
C GLN A 609 -15.89 3.74 -12.06
N ALA A 610 -16.00 4.88 -11.38
CA ALA A 610 -15.51 6.17 -11.83
C ALA A 610 -14.71 6.87 -10.71
N TYR A 611 -13.63 7.54 -11.08
CA TYR A 611 -12.76 8.23 -10.15
C TYR A 611 -12.04 9.39 -10.81
N ARG A 612 -11.61 10.34 -9.99
CA ARG A 612 -10.88 11.50 -10.46
C ARG A 612 -9.41 11.17 -10.67
N THR A 613 -8.86 11.64 -11.77
CA THR A 613 -7.43 11.58 -12.07
C THR A 613 -6.93 12.97 -12.47
N ARG A 614 -5.62 13.15 -12.55
CA ARG A 614 -5.04 14.40 -13.09
C ARG A 614 -5.43 14.68 -14.53
N LYS A 615 -5.69 13.62 -15.33
CA LYS A 615 -6.13 13.74 -16.73
C LYS A 615 -7.64 13.97 -16.85
N ALA A 616 -8.41 13.48 -15.89
CA ALA A 616 -9.88 13.57 -15.84
C ALA A 616 -10.30 14.03 -14.44
N SER A 617 -10.33 15.35 -14.24
CA SER A 617 -10.75 15.99 -12.97
C SER A 617 -12.26 15.90 -12.75
N LYS A 618 -13.06 15.79 -13.83
CA LYS A 618 -14.52 15.66 -13.77
C LYS A 618 -14.92 14.21 -13.50
N LEU A 619 -15.71 14.02 -12.45
CA LEU A 619 -16.26 12.71 -12.09
C LEU A 619 -17.48 12.40 -12.95
N GLU A 620 -17.53 11.19 -13.52
CA GLU A 620 -18.74 10.65 -14.13
C GLU A 620 -19.75 10.32 -13.04
N LEU A 621 -20.94 10.92 -13.08
CA LEU A 621 -21.97 10.76 -12.05
C LEU A 621 -23.03 9.71 -12.40
N SER A 622 -22.95 9.08 -13.57
CA SER A 622 -23.92 8.10 -14.03
C SER A 622 -23.24 6.80 -14.45
N ALA A 623 -23.81 5.69 -14.06
CA ALA A 623 -23.37 4.35 -14.44
C ALA A 623 -24.49 3.59 -15.14
N ARG A 624 -24.17 2.73 -16.10
CA ARG A 624 -25.15 1.95 -16.85
C ARG A 624 -24.76 0.48 -16.87
N HIS A 625 -25.77 -0.37 -16.74
CA HIS A 625 -25.61 -1.81 -16.82
C HIS A 625 -26.77 -2.44 -17.55
N GLU A 626 -26.51 -3.50 -18.32
CA GLU A 626 -27.52 -4.30 -19.01
C GLU A 626 -27.50 -5.71 -18.42
N TYR A 627 -28.63 -6.10 -17.81
CA TYR A 627 -28.76 -7.40 -17.19
C TYR A 627 -29.07 -8.48 -18.25
N PRO A 628 -28.48 -9.68 -18.11
CA PRO A 628 -28.70 -10.78 -19.06
C PRO A 628 -30.10 -11.40 -18.93
N ALA A 629 -30.75 -11.21 -17.79
CA ALA A 629 -32.07 -11.80 -17.51
C ALA A 629 -32.95 -10.83 -16.72
N ARG A 630 -34.27 -11.01 -16.86
CA ARG A 630 -35.28 -10.35 -16.03
C ARG A 630 -35.21 -10.91 -14.60
N GLY A 631 -35.46 -10.07 -13.61
CA GLY A 631 -35.44 -10.50 -12.21
C GLY A 631 -35.28 -9.34 -11.23
N ARG A 632 -35.18 -9.70 -9.95
CA ARG A 632 -34.85 -8.77 -8.87
C ARG A 632 -33.38 -8.87 -8.55
N TYR A 633 -32.72 -7.72 -8.55
CA TYR A 633 -31.30 -7.59 -8.26
C TYR A 633 -31.10 -6.66 -7.08
N THR A 634 -30.13 -6.98 -6.24
CA THR A 634 -29.64 -6.08 -5.20
C THR A 634 -28.39 -5.41 -5.73
N VAL A 635 -28.40 -4.09 -5.83
CA VAL A 635 -27.27 -3.31 -6.32
C VAL A 635 -26.64 -2.57 -5.14
N LEU A 636 -25.34 -2.64 -5.00
CA LEU A 636 -24.59 -1.91 -3.99
C LEU A 636 -23.74 -0.82 -4.65
N VAL A 637 -23.99 0.43 -4.26
CA VAL A 637 -23.19 1.60 -4.66
C VAL A 637 -22.26 1.96 -3.51
N LYS A 638 -20.97 2.13 -3.81
CA LYS A 638 -19.94 2.54 -2.89
C LYS A 638 -19.31 3.86 -3.35
N VAL A 639 -19.24 4.82 -2.45
CA VAL A 639 -18.58 6.11 -2.65
C VAL A 639 -17.40 6.20 -1.69
N ILE A 640 -16.28 6.71 -2.15
CA ILE A 640 -15.14 7.09 -1.31
C ILE A 640 -14.93 8.60 -1.43
N ASP A 641 -14.91 9.28 -0.29
CA ASP A 641 -14.74 10.72 -0.23
C ASP A 641 -13.25 11.15 -0.39
N LEU A 642 -13.02 12.47 -0.43
CA LEU A 642 -11.68 13.07 -0.53
C LEU A 642 -10.75 12.70 0.64
N LEU A 643 -11.29 12.24 1.77
CA LEU A 643 -10.54 11.83 2.96
C LEU A 643 -10.29 10.32 3.01
N GLY A 644 -10.83 9.57 2.03
CA GLY A 644 -10.71 8.13 1.95
C GLY A 644 -11.76 7.37 2.77
N ASN A 645 -12.82 8.02 3.27
CA ASN A 645 -13.92 7.34 3.95
C ASN A 645 -14.88 6.75 2.93
N ASP A 646 -15.39 5.57 3.21
CA ASP A 646 -16.36 4.87 2.38
C ASP A 646 -17.79 5.03 2.91
N THR A 647 -18.71 5.28 1.99
CA THR A 647 -20.16 5.30 2.22
C THR A 647 -20.82 4.40 1.19
N THR A 648 -21.74 3.55 1.62
CA THR A 648 -22.41 2.59 0.75
C THR A 648 -23.92 2.80 0.75
N LYS A 649 -24.57 2.46 -0.37
CA LYS A 649 -26.03 2.44 -0.51
C LYS A 649 -26.47 1.21 -1.27
N THR A 650 -27.42 0.49 -0.69
CA THR A 650 -28.07 -0.67 -1.32
C THR A 650 -29.36 -0.24 -2.01
N LEU A 651 -29.58 -0.75 -3.23
CA LEU A 651 -30.77 -0.51 -4.02
C LEU A 651 -31.40 -1.85 -4.43
N SER A 652 -32.72 -1.96 -4.31
CA SER A 652 -33.48 -3.07 -4.89
C SER A 652 -33.97 -2.66 -6.28
N VAL A 653 -33.64 -3.42 -7.29
CA VAL A 653 -33.92 -3.12 -8.70
C VAL A 653 -34.73 -4.27 -9.27
N GLU A 654 -35.90 -3.96 -9.89
CA GLU A 654 -36.71 -4.92 -10.62
C GLU A 654 -36.53 -4.68 -12.12
N VAL A 655 -35.96 -5.67 -12.80
CA VAL A 655 -35.71 -5.68 -14.25
C VAL A 655 -36.86 -6.45 -14.92
N ILE A 656 -37.62 -5.75 -15.72
CA ILE A 656 -38.88 -6.26 -16.33
C ILE A 656 -38.62 -6.78 -17.74
#